data_b9687793721232e67e416accbf767a0b
#
_entry.id   b9687793721232e67e416accbf767a0b
#
_cell.length_a   1.000
_cell.length_b   1.000
_cell.length_c   1.000
_cell.angle_alpha   90.00
_cell.angle_beta   90.00
_cell.angle_gamma   90.00
#
_symmetry.space_group_name_H-M   'P 1'
#
loop_
_entity.id
_entity.type
_entity.pdbx_description
1 polymer ?
#
loop_
_entity_poly.entity_id
_entity_poly.type
_entity_poly.pdbx_seq_one_letter_code
_entity_poly.pdbx_strand_id
1 'polypeptide(L)'
;MSMIKFAVNRPVTMVIMVSVLLILGFFTYSKLSVDLLPEMELPVAAVMTSYSGAGPEEVESGVTELLESALTTVSNVDTIQSISAAGQSVVIMMFNWGTDMDAAAIEMKDSIGFVEGYLPDGASDPLVIKMDPTMMPIMQIGISGEDLAQVQEIAEEVIEPRLSRIPEVASVIITGGQERQVKVEIDPVRLENYGLTLSQVAQVLQMENFNMSSGKVAQGTREYYVRNMQEFETIEDIRNVAIVTATGSNLRLGDIATITDGYKEREQFTRVNHREAVGVHLMKQSDANTVKASEAVRKELAKIQQELNLDLDVDIVYDAAEYINQSIDSTIKMIYEGALLAVLVLFLFLRNMRSTLIIFTAIPLSIIATFILMYFYGTTLNLITMGGLALGVGRIVDDSIVVFENIYRHRSLGLPPMEAAVTGASEVSSAVIAATMTFIAVFLPMVFVEGLASIIFAPMAMTISFAILCSLFVALTVIPLMSSRILTDKSMQRITEGSGRIFNATQKFGGWIDSLGERYKVLIQACLNRRRRVIIIVTLLMVVSLAAIPLVGAEFMPATDSGEISVSIETDKGSTLEDTDEVIRQVENRLLDIPEVELVFTSVGSAGTMMMSSGSGGTNTSILYVKLCPKNERQRGVEMVAEDMRQQLAGLAGTKVAVSVMDATSSFGSTSPVVVQVSGDDLDVLREISTEVADIVRSTPGTREVTSSITDGNPEMQIRIDRARAAAYGLTPMQVASEIKSAMDGTVATRYKVDGQEVDVKVSYTSEGHSDVDYLTNLTILSPQGAVVKLSQIATFELAQGPVQIIREDQVRKAEVTADLLNRDLNSVMTDIQASIDQMNLPAGYEITFGGENEEMMESFASLAVALLLAIIL
;
A
#
# COMPACT_ATOMS: atom_id res chain seq x y z
N MET A 1 -52.53 -0.18 -11.69
CA MET A 1 -52.47 1.25 -11.96
C MET A 1 -51.04 1.54 -12.40
N SER A 2 -50.79 2.19 -13.53
CA SER A 2 -49.40 2.45 -13.94
C SER A 2 -48.75 3.38 -12.92
N MET A 3 -47.46 3.20 -12.63
CA MET A 3 -46.64 3.99 -11.68
C MET A 3 -46.79 5.49 -11.92
N ILE A 4 -46.80 5.87 -13.20
CA ILE A 4 -47.00 7.25 -13.69
C ILE A 4 -48.40 7.81 -13.25
N LYS A 5 -49.49 7.04 -13.47
CA LYS A 5 -50.84 7.45 -13.03
C LYS A 5 -50.94 7.59 -11.50
N PHE A 6 -50.28 6.73 -10.77
CA PHE A 6 -50.21 6.84 -9.31
C PHE A 6 -49.52 8.11 -8.85
N ALA A 7 -48.34 8.42 -9.47
CA ALA A 7 -47.55 9.59 -9.11
C ALA A 7 -48.30 10.92 -9.38
N VAL A 8 -48.91 11.06 -10.57
CA VAL A 8 -49.63 12.28 -10.94
C VAL A 8 -50.92 12.49 -10.15
N ASN A 9 -51.64 11.39 -9.83
CA ASN A 9 -52.96 11.49 -9.15
C ASN A 9 -52.85 11.63 -7.65
N ARG A 10 -51.69 11.26 -7.04
CA ARG A 10 -51.47 11.35 -5.58
C ARG A 10 -50.25 12.19 -5.23
N PRO A 11 -50.31 13.51 -5.46
CA PRO A 11 -49.14 14.36 -5.30
C PRO A 11 -48.62 14.42 -3.84
N VAL A 12 -49.49 14.40 -2.85
CA VAL A 12 -49.08 14.44 -1.45
C VAL A 12 -48.27 13.18 -1.06
N THR A 13 -48.74 12.02 -1.49
CA THR A 13 -48.03 10.74 -1.25
C THR A 13 -46.64 10.76 -1.93
N MET A 14 -46.54 11.31 -3.14
CA MET A 14 -45.24 11.45 -3.83
C MET A 14 -44.28 12.42 -3.16
N VAL A 15 -44.81 13.56 -2.67
CA VAL A 15 -43.98 14.53 -1.92
C VAL A 15 -43.44 13.90 -0.63
N ILE A 16 -44.27 13.16 0.10
CA ILE A 16 -43.84 12.42 1.31
C ILE A 16 -42.76 11.40 0.92
N MET A 17 -42.95 10.62 -0.16
CA MET A 17 -42.01 9.60 -0.59
C MET A 17 -40.66 10.24 -1.01
N VAL A 18 -40.66 11.36 -1.73
CA VAL A 18 -39.46 12.13 -2.06
C VAL A 18 -38.79 12.69 -0.80
N SER A 19 -39.58 13.20 0.16
CA SER A 19 -39.03 13.69 1.44
C SER A 19 -38.35 12.58 2.23
N VAL A 20 -38.97 11.40 2.33
CA VAL A 20 -38.39 10.21 2.98
C VAL A 20 -37.10 9.79 2.27
N LEU A 21 -37.10 9.77 0.93
CA LEU A 21 -35.91 9.45 0.13
C LEU A 21 -34.79 10.46 0.38
N LEU A 22 -35.08 11.74 0.47
CA LEU A 22 -34.07 12.77 0.77
C LEU A 22 -33.50 12.59 2.20
N ILE A 23 -34.36 12.40 3.20
CA ILE A 23 -33.92 12.21 4.59
C ILE A 23 -33.07 10.94 4.71
N LEU A 24 -33.55 9.82 4.15
CA LEU A 24 -32.84 8.56 4.19
C LEU A 24 -31.50 8.65 3.41
N GLY A 25 -31.50 9.32 2.26
CA GLY A 25 -30.30 9.50 1.44
C GLY A 25 -29.22 10.36 2.13
N PHE A 26 -29.60 11.43 2.81
CA PHE A 26 -28.66 12.21 3.64
C PHE A 26 -28.16 11.41 4.85
N PHE A 27 -29.02 10.63 5.48
CA PHE A 27 -28.62 9.75 6.57
C PHE A 27 -27.60 8.70 6.09
N THR A 28 -27.89 8.02 4.99
CA THR A 28 -26.98 7.00 4.43
C THR A 28 -25.67 7.60 3.94
N TYR A 29 -25.69 8.79 3.30
CA TYR A 29 -24.47 9.51 2.93
C TYR A 29 -23.54 9.77 4.12
N SER A 30 -24.12 10.17 5.29
CA SER A 30 -23.30 10.40 6.51
C SER A 30 -22.71 9.13 7.13
N LYS A 31 -23.24 7.95 6.73
CA LYS A 31 -22.82 6.65 7.23
C LYS A 31 -21.92 5.87 6.26
N LEU A 32 -21.83 6.29 5.00
CA LEU A 32 -20.93 5.67 4.04
C LEU A 32 -19.48 5.90 4.47
N SER A 33 -18.67 4.83 4.45
CA SER A 33 -17.23 4.90 4.61
C SER A 33 -16.62 5.67 3.43
N VAL A 34 -15.60 6.43 3.73
CA VAL A 34 -14.86 7.23 2.74
C VAL A 34 -13.42 6.75 2.76
N ASP A 35 -12.99 6.16 1.66
CA ASP A 35 -11.67 5.57 1.47
C ASP A 35 -11.07 5.97 0.12
N LEU A 36 -9.79 5.70 -0.08
CA LEU A 36 -9.11 5.97 -1.35
C LEU A 36 -9.57 4.99 -2.43
N LEU A 37 -9.51 3.72 -2.11
CA LEU A 37 -9.82 2.59 -2.98
C LEU A 37 -11.04 1.83 -2.45
N PRO A 38 -11.68 0.98 -3.27
CA PRO A 38 -12.69 0.05 -2.77
C PRO A 38 -12.12 -0.87 -1.68
N GLU A 39 -12.97 -1.37 -0.79
CA GLU A 39 -12.57 -2.47 0.09
C GLU A 39 -12.12 -3.66 -0.75
N MET A 40 -10.90 -4.12 -0.51
CA MET A 40 -10.26 -5.20 -1.26
C MET A 40 -9.81 -6.27 -0.30
N GLU A 41 -10.34 -7.45 -0.45
CA GLU A 41 -9.77 -8.65 0.13
C GLU A 41 -8.81 -9.24 -0.91
N LEU A 42 -7.52 -8.91 -0.77
CA LEU A 42 -6.50 -9.54 -1.60
C LEU A 42 -6.39 -11.02 -1.20
N PRO A 43 -6.47 -11.95 -2.15
CA PRO A 43 -6.35 -13.37 -1.85
C PRO A 43 -4.88 -13.76 -1.62
N VAL A 44 -4.21 -13.06 -0.69
CA VAL A 44 -2.78 -13.21 -0.40
C VAL A 44 -2.55 -13.33 1.10
N ALA A 45 -1.74 -14.30 1.50
CA ALA A 45 -1.26 -14.44 2.87
C ALA A 45 0.25 -14.70 2.87
N ALA A 46 0.92 -14.28 3.93
CA ALA A 46 2.35 -14.52 4.11
C ALA A 46 2.62 -15.30 5.40
N VAL A 47 3.63 -16.16 5.36
CA VAL A 47 4.19 -16.83 6.54
C VAL A 47 5.59 -16.31 6.76
N MET A 48 5.83 -15.71 7.92
CA MET A 48 7.13 -15.15 8.29
C MET A 48 7.74 -15.98 9.41
N THR A 49 9.01 -16.35 9.23
CA THR A 49 9.77 -17.11 10.22
C THR A 49 11.16 -16.52 10.33
N SER A 50 11.60 -16.18 11.54
CA SER A 50 12.94 -15.69 11.79
C SER A 50 13.86 -16.85 12.16
N TYR A 51 15.05 -16.91 11.55
CA TYR A 51 16.10 -17.88 11.88
C TYR A 51 17.43 -17.12 12.05
N SER A 52 17.57 -16.47 13.18
CA SER A 52 18.68 -15.56 13.46
C SER A 52 20.05 -16.24 13.32
N GLY A 53 20.95 -15.63 12.53
CA GLY A 53 22.31 -16.09 12.31
C GLY A 53 22.48 -17.12 11.20
N ALA A 54 21.39 -17.52 10.50
CA ALA A 54 21.45 -18.40 9.34
C ALA A 54 21.63 -17.57 8.05
N GLY A 55 22.43 -18.06 7.11
CA GLY A 55 22.54 -17.49 5.77
C GLY A 55 21.32 -17.85 4.90
N PRO A 56 21.18 -17.22 3.72
CA PRO A 56 20.02 -17.47 2.85
C PRO A 56 19.84 -18.93 2.43
N GLU A 57 20.93 -19.66 2.18
CA GLU A 57 20.89 -21.09 1.80
C GLU A 57 20.46 -21.99 2.98
N GLU A 58 20.89 -21.66 4.21
CA GLU A 58 20.46 -22.38 5.40
C GLU A 58 19.01 -22.10 5.75
N VAL A 59 18.54 -20.86 5.52
CA VAL A 59 17.13 -20.47 5.67
C VAL A 59 16.29 -21.19 4.62
N GLU A 60 16.73 -21.24 3.34
CA GLU A 60 16.04 -21.95 2.27
C GLU A 60 15.83 -23.42 2.63
N SER A 61 16.94 -24.15 2.88
CA SER A 61 16.89 -25.60 3.10
C SER A 61 16.32 -26.00 4.46
N GLY A 62 16.54 -25.19 5.52
CA GLY A 62 16.13 -25.52 6.88
C GLY A 62 14.70 -25.09 7.23
N VAL A 63 14.19 -24.04 6.61
CA VAL A 63 12.90 -23.42 6.98
C VAL A 63 11.98 -23.33 5.78
N THR A 64 12.42 -22.67 4.70
CA THR A 64 11.55 -22.31 3.58
C THR A 64 11.00 -23.52 2.85
N GLU A 65 11.83 -24.49 2.47
CA GLU A 65 11.41 -25.70 1.75
C GLU A 65 10.42 -26.56 2.58
N LEU A 66 10.61 -26.60 3.90
CA LEU A 66 9.69 -27.31 4.79
C LEU A 66 8.32 -26.65 4.83
N LEU A 67 8.31 -25.30 4.94
CA LEU A 67 7.07 -24.53 4.94
C LEU A 67 6.36 -24.60 3.59
N GLU A 68 7.08 -24.43 2.46
CA GLU A 68 6.52 -24.59 1.11
C GLU A 68 5.82 -25.94 0.94
N SER A 69 6.51 -27.01 1.34
CA SER A 69 5.98 -28.38 1.21
C SER A 69 4.69 -28.58 2.02
N ALA A 70 4.61 -28.01 3.22
CA ALA A 70 3.42 -28.07 4.06
C ALA A 70 2.27 -27.24 3.45
N LEU A 71 2.57 -26.04 3.02
CA LEU A 71 1.61 -25.05 2.51
C LEU A 71 1.02 -25.43 1.14
N THR A 72 1.71 -26.22 0.31
CA THR A 72 1.18 -26.75 -0.95
C THR A 72 -0.10 -27.58 -0.76
N THR A 73 -0.38 -28.07 0.44
CA THR A 73 -1.57 -28.86 0.76
C THR A 73 -2.81 -28.02 1.05
N VAL A 74 -2.67 -26.72 1.19
CA VAL A 74 -3.77 -25.79 1.45
C VAL A 74 -4.66 -25.64 0.23
N SER A 75 -5.97 -25.54 0.45
CA SER A 75 -6.97 -25.47 -0.63
C SER A 75 -6.95 -24.13 -1.36
N ASN A 76 -7.29 -24.16 -2.66
CA ASN A 76 -7.42 -22.96 -3.52
C ASN A 76 -6.13 -22.11 -3.67
N VAL A 77 -4.97 -22.65 -3.42
CA VAL A 77 -3.70 -21.99 -3.71
C VAL A 77 -3.53 -21.89 -5.22
N ASP A 78 -3.13 -20.71 -5.67
CA ASP A 78 -2.78 -20.45 -7.06
C ASP A 78 -1.25 -20.56 -7.22
N THR A 79 -0.49 -19.73 -6.47
CA THR A 79 0.97 -19.70 -6.55
C THR A 79 1.57 -19.57 -5.15
N ILE A 80 2.72 -20.19 -4.94
CA ILE A 80 3.53 -20.05 -3.72
C ILE A 80 4.86 -19.41 -4.09
N GLN A 81 5.09 -18.20 -3.59
CA GLN A 81 6.38 -17.52 -3.73
C GLN A 81 7.08 -17.49 -2.39
N SER A 82 8.38 -17.71 -2.36
CA SER A 82 9.15 -17.61 -1.13
C SER A 82 10.42 -16.78 -1.30
N ILE A 83 10.83 -16.15 -0.22
CA ILE A 83 12.04 -15.32 -0.12
C ILE A 83 12.82 -15.78 1.10
N SER A 84 14.01 -16.33 0.85
CA SER A 84 14.97 -16.71 1.88
C SER A 84 16.08 -15.67 1.93
N ALA A 85 16.13 -14.88 2.99
CA ALA A 85 17.16 -13.88 3.26
C ALA A 85 17.97 -14.27 4.51
N ALA A 86 19.05 -13.56 4.77
CA ALA A 86 19.83 -13.81 5.99
C ALA A 86 18.95 -13.61 7.25
N GLY A 87 18.77 -14.67 8.00
CA GLY A 87 18.00 -14.69 9.26
C GLY A 87 16.48 -14.70 9.11
N GLN A 88 15.93 -14.75 7.90
CA GLN A 88 14.48 -14.65 7.69
C GLN A 88 13.97 -15.47 6.49
N SER A 89 12.87 -16.17 6.69
CA SER A 89 12.06 -16.81 5.64
C SER A 89 10.71 -16.10 5.54
N VAL A 90 10.29 -15.77 4.32
CA VAL A 90 8.96 -15.25 4.02
C VAL A 90 8.37 -16.12 2.92
N VAL A 91 7.25 -16.79 3.19
CA VAL A 91 6.50 -17.57 2.19
C VAL A 91 5.18 -16.86 1.91
N ILE A 92 5.02 -16.37 0.70
CA ILE A 92 3.84 -15.64 0.22
C ILE A 92 2.97 -16.63 -0.56
N MET A 93 1.72 -16.74 -0.17
CA MET A 93 0.74 -17.59 -0.84
C MET A 93 -0.30 -16.72 -1.54
N MET A 94 -0.42 -16.89 -2.82
CA MET A 94 -1.50 -16.32 -3.62
C MET A 94 -2.59 -17.38 -3.78
N PHE A 95 -3.83 -16.98 -3.58
CA PHE A 95 -4.99 -17.87 -3.71
C PHE A 95 -5.87 -17.42 -4.87
N ASN A 96 -6.67 -18.35 -5.37
CA ASN A 96 -7.69 -18.03 -6.37
C ASN A 96 -8.67 -16.97 -5.84
N TRP A 97 -9.10 -16.07 -6.72
CA TRP A 97 -10.04 -15.02 -6.36
C TRP A 97 -11.35 -15.56 -5.79
N GLY A 98 -11.84 -14.93 -4.72
CA GLY A 98 -13.04 -15.37 -3.99
C GLY A 98 -12.79 -16.44 -2.93
N THR A 99 -11.54 -16.78 -2.62
CA THR A 99 -11.18 -17.63 -1.49
C THR A 99 -11.45 -16.92 -0.18
N ASP A 100 -12.09 -17.61 0.77
CA ASP A 100 -12.27 -17.13 2.14
C ASP A 100 -10.92 -17.14 2.86
N MET A 101 -10.32 -15.95 3.01
CA MET A 101 -8.98 -15.79 3.58
C MET A 101 -8.93 -16.10 5.08
N ASP A 102 -10.04 -16.05 5.80
CA ASP A 102 -10.08 -16.46 7.21
C ASP A 102 -9.99 -17.99 7.33
N ALA A 103 -10.73 -18.71 6.48
CA ALA A 103 -10.64 -20.16 6.40
C ALA A 103 -9.24 -20.60 5.91
N ALA A 104 -8.70 -19.96 4.87
CA ALA A 104 -7.37 -20.24 4.34
C ALA A 104 -6.27 -20.03 5.40
N ALA A 105 -6.31 -18.95 6.18
CA ALA A 105 -5.34 -18.68 7.24
C ALA A 105 -5.38 -19.74 8.37
N ILE A 106 -6.56 -20.29 8.67
CA ILE A 106 -6.69 -21.41 9.63
C ILE A 106 -6.07 -22.69 9.04
N GLU A 107 -6.37 -23.01 7.77
CA GLU A 107 -5.82 -24.18 7.09
C GLU A 107 -4.29 -24.10 6.95
N MET A 108 -3.74 -22.89 6.69
CA MET A 108 -2.30 -22.64 6.70
C MET A 108 -1.69 -22.93 8.08
N LYS A 109 -2.27 -22.43 9.16
CA LYS A 109 -1.80 -22.69 10.53
C LYS A 109 -1.83 -24.17 10.88
N ASP A 110 -2.88 -24.86 10.50
CA ASP A 110 -3.00 -26.30 10.72
C ASP A 110 -1.92 -27.07 9.93
N SER A 111 -1.67 -26.69 8.67
CA SER A 111 -0.63 -27.29 7.82
C SER A 111 0.78 -27.04 8.38
N ILE A 112 1.07 -25.83 8.84
CA ILE A 112 2.34 -25.47 9.49
C ILE A 112 2.55 -26.27 10.77
N GLY A 113 1.50 -26.49 11.56
CA GLY A 113 1.57 -27.26 12.81
C GLY A 113 2.09 -28.69 12.62
N PHE A 114 1.97 -29.28 11.41
CA PHE A 114 2.55 -30.61 11.12
C PHE A 114 4.07 -30.58 10.94
N VAL A 115 4.64 -29.44 10.53
CA VAL A 115 6.08 -29.30 10.24
C VAL A 115 6.84 -28.49 11.28
N GLU A 116 6.16 -27.81 12.19
CA GLU A 116 6.74 -26.95 13.24
C GLU A 116 7.81 -27.72 14.07
N GLY A 117 7.55 -28.97 14.42
CA GLY A 117 8.50 -29.82 15.18
C GLY A 117 9.72 -30.28 14.36
N TYR A 118 9.79 -30.01 13.06
CA TYR A 118 10.94 -30.31 12.22
C TYR A 118 11.79 -29.08 11.89
N LEU A 119 11.32 -27.87 12.27
CA LEU A 119 12.10 -26.65 12.11
C LEU A 119 13.35 -26.68 13.01
N PRO A 120 14.44 -26.00 12.63
CA PRO A 120 15.65 -25.92 13.44
C PRO A 120 15.39 -25.27 14.81
N ASP A 121 16.09 -25.71 15.87
CA ASP A 121 15.94 -25.19 17.25
C ASP A 121 16.14 -23.66 17.38
N GLY A 122 16.75 -23.01 16.40
CA GLY A 122 16.98 -21.56 16.38
C GLY A 122 15.94 -20.76 15.60
N ALA A 123 15.01 -21.42 14.93
CA ALA A 123 13.93 -20.77 14.20
C ALA A 123 12.79 -20.35 15.14
N SER A 124 12.21 -19.20 14.90
CA SER A 124 10.99 -18.77 15.60
C SER A 124 9.76 -19.52 15.10
N ASP A 125 8.69 -19.51 15.89
CA ASP A 125 7.40 -20.01 15.46
C ASP A 125 6.94 -19.23 14.21
N PRO A 126 6.44 -19.92 13.14
CA PRO A 126 5.98 -19.30 11.93
C PRO A 126 4.72 -18.44 12.17
N LEU A 127 4.77 -17.18 11.76
CA LEU A 127 3.68 -16.23 11.90
C LEU A 127 2.89 -16.11 10.58
N VAL A 128 1.63 -16.50 10.59
CA VAL A 128 0.73 -16.36 9.44
C VAL A 128 0.05 -15.01 9.46
N ILE A 129 0.21 -14.22 8.41
CA ILE A 129 -0.32 -12.88 8.25
C ILE A 129 -1.13 -12.82 6.96
N LYS A 130 -2.39 -12.40 7.03
CA LYS A 130 -3.18 -12.06 5.84
C LYS A 130 -2.72 -10.71 5.33
N MET A 131 -2.44 -10.60 4.03
CA MET A 131 -2.08 -9.32 3.43
C MET A 131 -3.35 -8.51 3.13
N ASP A 132 -3.47 -7.36 3.79
CA ASP A 132 -4.57 -6.43 3.64
C ASP A 132 -3.98 -5.05 3.27
N PRO A 133 -4.47 -4.37 2.23
CA PRO A 133 -4.04 -3.01 1.92
C PRO A 133 -4.21 -2.02 3.10
N THR A 134 -5.10 -2.33 4.06
CA THR A 134 -5.27 -1.52 5.28
C THR A 134 -4.08 -1.59 6.24
N MET A 135 -3.15 -2.53 6.05
CA MET A 135 -1.88 -2.59 6.79
C MET A 135 -0.89 -1.50 6.37
N MET A 136 -1.14 -0.79 5.26
CA MET A 136 -0.34 0.38 4.92
C MET A 136 -0.66 1.55 5.85
N PRO A 137 0.35 2.34 6.25
CA PRO A 137 0.13 3.51 7.08
C PRO A 137 -0.79 4.51 6.37
N ILE A 138 -1.87 4.93 7.04
CA ILE A 138 -2.75 6.00 6.57
C ILE A 138 -2.16 7.38 6.84
N MET A 139 -1.24 7.46 7.81
CA MET A 139 -0.55 8.69 8.18
C MET A 139 0.87 8.38 8.65
N GLN A 140 1.82 9.18 8.23
CA GLN A 140 3.20 9.17 8.70
C GLN A 140 3.55 10.54 9.27
N ILE A 141 4.15 10.55 10.44
CA ILE A 141 4.48 11.76 11.19
C ILE A 141 5.95 11.70 11.56
N GLY A 142 6.67 12.78 11.40
CA GLY A 142 8.00 12.97 11.94
C GLY A 142 7.95 13.89 13.14
N ILE A 143 8.51 13.47 14.26
CA ILE A 143 8.59 14.26 15.49
C ILE A 143 10.05 14.58 15.76
N SER A 144 10.40 15.84 15.75
CA SER A 144 11.76 16.33 16.01
C SER A 144 11.81 17.23 17.25
N GLY A 145 12.96 17.20 17.93
CA GLY A 145 13.22 18.00 19.13
C GLY A 145 14.72 18.13 19.40
N GLU A 146 15.12 18.85 20.46
CA GLU A 146 16.52 19.04 20.81
C GLU A 146 17.20 17.76 21.32
N ASP A 147 16.46 16.91 22.03
CA ASP A 147 16.93 15.64 22.58
C ASP A 147 16.09 14.48 21.99
N LEU A 148 16.71 13.72 21.09
CA LEU A 148 16.05 12.62 20.38
C LEU A 148 15.60 11.48 21.32
N ALA A 149 16.33 11.26 22.41
CA ALA A 149 15.95 10.25 23.41
C ALA A 149 14.68 10.66 24.16
N GLN A 150 14.56 11.94 24.51
CA GLN A 150 13.35 12.47 25.12
C GLN A 150 12.17 12.42 24.14
N VAL A 151 12.41 12.70 22.84
CA VAL A 151 11.38 12.59 21.79
C VAL A 151 10.89 11.14 21.68
N GLN A 152 11.80 10.17 21.72
CA GLN A 152 11.47 8.74 21.71
C GLN A 152 10.61 8.35 22.91
N GLU A 153 11.02 8.71 24.11
CA GLU A 153 10.28 8.44 25.35
C GLU A 153 8.85 9.04 25.30
N ILE A 154 8.72 10.28 24.83
CA ILE A 154 7.40 10.91 24.66
C ILE A 154 6.58 10.20 23.58
N ALA A 155 7.20 9.77 22.48
CA ALA A 155 6.51 9.04 21.44
C ALA A 155 5.94 7.71 21.96
N GLU A 156 6.72 6.95 22.74
CA GLU A 156 6.34 5.64 23.29
C GLU A 156 5.38 5.76 24.49
N GLU A 157 5.61 6.71 25.41
CA GLU A 157 4.81 6.79 26.64
C GLU A 157 3.54 7.61 26.50
N VAL A 158 3.52 8.62 25.64
CA VAL A 158 2.41 9.57 25.57
C VAL A 158 1.70 9.48 24.23
N ILE A 159 2.44 9.55 23.10
CA ILE A 159 1.83 9.67 21.79
C ILE A 159 1.22 8.34 21.35
N GLU A 160 1.98 7.27 21.35
CA GLU A 160 1.51 5.94 20.94
C GLU A 160 0.30 5.47 21.76
N PRO A 161 0.30 5.49 23.11
CA PRO A 161 -0.86 5.03 23.89
C PRO A 161 -2.10 5.90 23.73
N ARG A 162 -1.94 7.20 23.43
CA ARG A 162 -3.07 8.10 23.21
C ARG A 162 -3.66 7.93 21.80
N LEU A 163 -2.83 7.77 20.78
CA LEU A 163 -3.28 7.53 19.41
C LEU A 163 -3.89 6.14 19.24
N SER A 164 -3.33 5.11 19.89
CA SER A 164 -3.88 3.73 19.89
C SER A 164 -5.24 3.60 20.57
N ARG A 165 -5.66 4.58 21.38
CA ARG A 165 -7.01 4.63 21.97
C ARG A 165 -8.08 5.17 21.02
N ILE A 166 -7.68 5.72 19.87
CA ILE A 166 -8.64 6.20 18.86
C ILE A 166 -9.28 4.97 18.21
N PRO A 167 -10.62 4.85 18.22
CA PRO A 167 -11.29 3.63 17.74
C PRO A 167 -11.00 3.26 16.28
N GLU A 168 -10.66 4.25 15.46
CA GLU A 168 -10.36 4.07 14.05
C GLU A 168 -8.91 3.64 13.78
N VAL A 169 -8.02 3.69 14.79
CA VAL A 169 -6.60 3.31 14.70
C VAL A 169 -6.43 1.86 15.11
N ALA A 170 -5.75 1.05 14.30
CA ALA A 170 -5.43 -0.34 14.58
C ALA A 170 -4.10 -0.47 15.33
N SER A 171 -3.07 0.21 14.84
CA SER A 171 -1.74 0.20 15.45
C SER A 171 -0.99 1.49 15.16
N VAL A 172 -0.04 1.78 16.04
CA VAL A 172 0.92 2.86 15.93
C VAL A 172 2.31 2.24 16.01
N ILE A 173 3.16 2.49 15.02
CA ILE A 173 4.53 1.97 14.98
C ILE A 173 5.47 3.15 15.07
N ILE A 174 6.43 3.07 15.97
CA ILE A 174 7.47 4.07 16.16
C ILE A 174 8.76 3.57 15.50
N THR A 175 9.46 4.45 14.79
CA THR A 175 10.70 4.14 14.07
C THR A 175 11.73 5.24 14.27
N GLY A 176 13.01 4.86 14.23
CA GLY A 176 14.10 5.78 14.52
C GLY A 176 14.22 6.06 16.03
N GLY A 177 14.86 7.16 16.36
CA GLY A 177 15.06 7.56 17.75
C GLY A 177 16.24 6.85 18.45
N GLN A 178 16.25 6.89 19.76
CA GLN A 178 17.29 6.28 20.62
C GLN A 178 16.66 5.51 21.76
N GLU A 179 16.63 4.19 21.64
CA GLU A 179 16.12 3.28 22.68
C GLU A 179 17.11 3.17 23.84
N ARG A 180 16.61 3.37 25.07
CA ARG A 180 17.43 3.30 26.29
C ARG A 180 17.88 1.88 26.56
N GLN A 181 19.14 1.68 26.90
CA GLN A 181 19.74 0.39 27.23
C GLN A 181 20.81 0.53 28.30
N VAL A 182 20.80 -0.35 29.29
CA VAL A 182 21.91 -0.45 30.24
C VAL A 182 23.02 -1.31 29.62
N LYS A 183 24.16 -0.68 29.34
CA LYS A 183 25.34 -1.34 28.77
C LYS A 183 26.25 -1.84 29.88
N VAL A 184 26.56 -3.14 29.87
CA VAL A 184 27.53 -3.77 30.73
C VAL A 184 28.72 -4.19 29.86
N GLU A 185 29.66 -3.27 29.71
CA GLU A 185 30.85 -3.45 28.87
C GLU A 185 31.99 -4.10 29.66
N ILE A 186 32.39 -5.31 29.32
CA ILE A 186 33.35 -6.11 30.00
C ILE A 186 34.72 -6.07 29.32
N ASP A 187 35.79 -5.88 30.09
CA ASP A 187 37.13 -5.97 29.58
C ASP A 187 37.49 -7.47 29.35
N PRO A 188 37.75 -7.90 28.10
CA PRO A 188 38.06 -9.31 27.80
C PRO A 188 39.27 -9.85 28.54
N VAL A 189 40.31 -9.02 28.75
CA VAL A 189 41.52 -9.44 29.46
C VAL A 189 41.23 -9.69 30.94
N ARG A 190 40.38 -8.88 31.58
CA ARG A 190 39.97 -9.12 32.99
C ARG A 190 39.14 -10.37 33.09
N LEU A 191 38.18 -10.57 32.14
CA LEU A 191 37.31 -11.74 32.12
C LEU A 191 38.13 -13.03 32.02
N GLU A 192 39.11 -13.08 31.12
CA GLU A 192 40.02 -14.19 30.91
C GLU A 192 40.84 -14.47 32.17
N ASN A 193 41.40 -13.44 32.83
CA ASN A 193 42.19 -13.59 34.06
C ASN A 193 41.43 -14.22 35.22
N TYR A 194 40.11 -14.04 35.28
CA TYR A 194 39.23 -14.65 36.29
C TYR A 194 38.62 -15.99 35.84
N GLY A 195 38.89 -16.43 34.61
CA GLY A 195 38.38 -17.68 34.04
C GLY A 195 36.86 -17.68 33.87
N LEU A 196 36.29 -16.54 33.46
CA LEU A 196 34.86 -16.34 33.22
C LEU A 196 34.61 -16.18 31.74
N THR A 197 33.37 -16.50 31.28
CA THR A 197 32.89 -16.22 29.95
C THR A 197 31.78 -15.16 29.97
N LEU A 198 31.55 -14.48 28.86
CA LEU A 198 30.49 -13.49 28.73
C LEU A 198 29.11 -14.11 29.00
N SER A 199 28.88 -15.31 28.48
CA SER A 199 27.65 -16.08 28.69
C SER A 199 27.41 -16.41 30.17
N GLN A 200 28.47 -16.71 30.94
CA GLN A 200 28.35 -16.93 32.39
C GLN A 200 27.97 -15.66 33.15
N VAL A 201 28.51 -14.50 32.77
CA VAL A 201 28.12 -13.22 33.37
C VAL A 201 26.65 -12.88 33.04
N ALA A 202 26.24 -13.07 31.79
CA ALA A 202 24.86 -12.88 31.41
C ALA A 202 23.89 -13.78 32.17
N GLN A 203 24.26 -15.06 32.35
CA GLN A 203 23.47 -16.02 33.14
C GLN A 203 23.38 -15.64 34.63
N VAL A 204 24.47 -15.14 35.25
CA VAL A 204 24.42 -14.65 36.64
C VAL A 204 23.45 -13.47 36.75
N LEU A 205 23.53 -12.49 35.85
CA LEU A 205 22.60 -11.34 35.84
C LEU A 205 21.14 -11.78 35.72
N GLN A 206 20.88 -12.75 34.86
CA GLN A 206 19.53 -13.32 34.68
C GLN A 206 19.03 -14.03 35.95
N MET A 207 19.91 -14.72 36.65
CA MET A 207 19.56 -15.44 37.90
C MET A 207 19.38 -14.49 39.08
N GLU A 208 20.03 -13.34 39.11
CA GLU A 208 19.96 -12.37 40.22
C GLU A 208 18.74 -11.43 40.03
N ASN A 209 18.21 -11.27 38.87
CA ASN A 209 17.07 -10.37 38.55
C ASN A 209 15.79 -11.16 38.31
N PHE A 210 15.04 -11.45 39.36
CA PHE A 210 13.80 -12.21 39.28
C PHE A 210 12.78 -11.89 40.36
N ASN A 211 11.52 -12.05 40.04
CA ASN A 211 10.42 -12.11 40.97
C ASN A 211 9.75 -13.48 40.93
N MET A 212 9.68 -14.15 42.06
CA MET A 212 9.11 -15.50 42.13
C MET A 212 8.10 -15.62 43.26
N SER A 213 6.94 -16.16 42.98
CA SER A 213 5.97 -16.54 44.00
C SER A 213 6.38 -17.85 44.63
N SER A 214 6.66 -17.85 45.97
CA SER A 214 7.12 -19.02 46.70
C SER A 214 5.99 -19.76 47.44
N GLY A 215 4.73 -19.44 47.12
CA GLY A 215 3.56 -20.12 47.70
C GLY A 215 2.83 -19.31 48.78
N LYS A 216 2.22 -20.04 49.73
CA LYS A 216 1.38 -19.44 50.78
C LYS A 216 1.76 -19.95 52.13
N VAL A 217 1.73 -19.11 53.17
CA VAL A 217 1.91 -19.45 54.56
C VAL A 217 0.66 -19.04 55.33
N ALA A 218 0.06 -19.99 56.08
CA ALA A 218 -1.06 -19.74 56.95
C ALA A 218 -0.61 -19.38 58.36
N GLN A 219 -1.08 -18.25 58.89
CA GLN A 219 -0.90 -17.85 60.28
C GLN A 219 -2.24 -17.55 60.93
N GLY A 220 -2.73 -18.44 61.76
CA GLY A 220 -4.03 -18.35 62.37
C GLY A 220 -5.16 -18.44 61.31
N THR A 221 -5.95 -17.37 61.17
CA THR A 221 -7.05 -17.27 60.16
C THR A 221 -6.67 -16.52 58.89
N ARG A 222 -5.38 -16.17 58.70
CA ARG A 222 -4.90 -15.41 57.55
C ARG A 222 -3.94 -16.23 56.73
N GLU A 223 -4.07 -16.19 55.44
CA GLU A 223 -3.10 -16.67 54.44
C GLU A 223 -2.26 -15.50 53.94
N TYR A 224 -0.96 -15.67 53.93
CA TYR A 224 0.02 -14.73 53.35
C TYR A 224 0.64 -15.34 52.10
N TYR A 225 0.61 -14.61 51.00
CA TYR A 225 1.37 -14.99 49.82
C TYR A 225 2.83 -14.60 50.04
N VAL A 226 3.72 -15.54 49.83
CA VAL A 226 5.18 -15.31 49.93
C VAL A 226 5.71 -15.01 48.54
N ARG A 227 6.33 -13.87 48.39
CA ARG A 227 7.00 -13.42 47.16
C ARG A 227 8.47 -13.14 47.47
N ASN A 228 9.35 -13.68 46.63
CA ASN A 228 10.74 -13.25 46.56
C ASN A 228 10.84 -12.12 45.53
N MET A 229 11.25 -10.93 45.96
CA MET A 229 11.42 -9.75 45.14
C MET A 229 12.91 -9.42 45.09
N GLN A 230 13.53 -9.73 43.96
CA GLN A 230 14.96 -9.56 43.69
C GLN A 230 15.16 -8.86 42.33
N GLU A 231 14.19 -8.01 41.90
CA GLU A 231 14.42 -7.18 40.75
C GLU A 231 15.43 -6.07 41.06
N PHE A 232 16.26 -5.73 40.07
CA PHE A 232 17.16 -4.58 40.20
C PHE A 232 16.33 -3.28 40.25
N GLU A 233 16.59 -2.46 41.29
CA GLU A 233 15.92 -1.16 41.44
C GLU A 233 16.82 0.00 40.98
N THR A 234 18.15 -0.22 40.98
CA THR A 234 19.14 0.79 40.59
C THR A 234 20.26 0.18 39.77
N ILE A 235 20.94 1.03 38.99
CA ILE A 235 22.16 0.61 38.25
C ILE A 235 23.26 0.16 39.20
N GLU A 236 23.26 0.69 40.43
CA GLU A 236 24.23 0.30 41.48
C GLU A 236 23.98 -1.15 41.94
N ASP A 237 22.73 -1.65 41.89
CA ASP A 237 22.45 -3.05 42.20
C ASP A 237 23.09 -3.95 41.14
N ILE A 238 23.02 -3.61 39.88
CA ILE A 238 23.68 -4.32 38.77
C ILE A 238 25.21 -4.31 38.97
N ARG A 239 25.79 -3.16 39.38
CA ARG A 239 27.21 -3.00 39.59
C ARG A 239 27.70 -3.88 40.76
N ASN A 240 26.88 -4.08 41.80
CA ASN A 240 27.21 -4.82 42.99
C ASN A 240 26.90 -6.33 42.89
N VAL A 241 26.39 -6.83 41.76
CA VAL A 241 26.16 -8.26 41.54
C VAL A 241 27.44 -9.05 41.82
N ALA A 242 27.31 -10.09 42.63
CA ALA A 242 28.45 -10.93 43.03
C ALA A 242 28.60 -12.09 42.03
N ILE A 243 29.76 -12.17 41.40
CA ILE A 243 30.12 -13.26 40.50
C ILE A 243 31.11 -14.18 41.20
N VAL A 244 30.82 -15.48 41.27
CA VAL A 244 31.72 -16.48 41.86
C VAL A 244 32.66 -16.95 40.75
N THR A 245 33.95 -16.72 40.96
CA THR A 245 34.99 -17.20 40.02
C THR A 245 35.24 -18.71 40.17
N ALA A 246 35.86 -19.31 39.14
CA ALA A 246 36.23 -20.74 39.17
C ALA A 246 37.13 -21.11 40.39
N THR A 247 37.84 -20.13 40.98
CA THR A 247 38.69 -20.30 42.17
C THR A 247 37.91 -20.16 43.48
N GLY A 248 36.60 -19.89 43.44
CA GLY A 248 35.75 -19.69 44.63
C GLY A 248 35.84 -18.31 45.26
N SER A 249 36.45 -17.34 44.59
CA SER A 249 36.51 -15.94 45.04
C SER A 249 35.24 -15.18 44.57
N ASN A 250 34.70 -14.32 45.41
CA ASN A 250 33.59 -13.42 45.04
C ASN A 250 34.16 -12.13 44.43
N LEU A 251 33.71 -11.82 43.23
CA LEU A 251 34.05 -10.62 42.46
C LEU A 251 32.79 -9.81 42.25
N ARG A 252 32.85 -8.48 42.30
CA ARG A 252 31.72 -7.63 41.90
C ARG A 252 31.76 -7.41 40.39
N LEU A 253 30.60 -7.36 39.78
CA LEU A 253 30.50 -7.06 38.33
C LEU A 253 31.22 -5.75 38.01
N GLY A 254 31.08 -4.71 38.84
CA GLY A 254 31.75 -3.42 38.65
C GLY A 254 33.27 -3.46 38.70
N ASP A 255 33.91 -4.58 39.18
CA ASP A 255 35.38 -4.74 39.17
C ASP A 255 35.89 -5.19 37.78
N ILE A 256 35.04 -5.81 36.96
CA ILE A 256 35.39 -6.36 35.64
C ILE A 256 34.66 -5.66 34.48
N ALA A 257 33.59 -4.93 34.76
CA ALA A 257 32.75 -4.28 33.76
C ALA A 257 32.56 -2.79 34.02
N THR A 258 32.44 -2.02 32.98
CA THR A 258 31.93 -0.65 33.03
C THR A 258 30.43 -0.70 32.76
N ILE A 259 29.63 -0.15 33.70
CA ILE A 259 28.17 -0.18 33.60
C ILE A 259 27.71 1.25 33.39
N THR A 260 27.10 1.47 32.25
CA THR A 260 26.60 2.79 31.79
C THR A 260 25.13 2.71 31.43
N ASP A 261 24.37 3.72 31.86
CA ASP A 261 23.05 3.99 31.31
C ASP A 261 23.24 4.76 30.01
N GLY A 262 22.85 4.15 28.94
CA GLY A 262 23.08 4.70 27.61
C GLY A 262 21.94 4.32 26.64
N TYR A 263 22.27 4.27 25.38
CA TYR A 263 21.31 3.95 24.34
C TYR A 263 21.80 2.76 23.51
N LYS A 264 20.86 2.00 22.96
CA LYS A 264 21.11 0.93 21.98
C LYS A 264 21.89 1.51 20.79
N GLU A 265 22.70 0.70 20.17
CA GLU A 265 23.34 1.05 18.91
C GLU A 265 22.27 1.31 17.84
N ARG A 266 22.42 2.41 17.11
CA ARG A 266 21.40 2.79 16.12
C ARG A 266 21.46 1.82 14.94
N GLU A 267 20.32 1.26 14.60
CA GLU A 267 20.13 0.43 13.40
C GLU A 267 19.53 1.24 12.24
N GLN A 268 19.01 2.43 12.57
CA GLN A 268 18.30 3.28 11.62
C GLN A 268 18.45 4.76 12.01
N PHE A 269 18.63 5.62 11.01
CA PHE A 269 18.47 7.07 11.15
C PHE A 269 17.18 7.54 10.48
N THR A 270 16.41 8.36 11.17
CA THR A 270 15.20 8.99 10.65
C THR A 270 15.32 10.50 10.75
N ARG A 271 14.98 11.23 9.67
CA ARG A 271 15.05 12.69 9.63
C ARG A 271 13.87 13.29 8.86
N VAL A 272 13.55 14.54 9.23
CA VAL A 272 12.65 15.42 8.47
C VAL A 272 13.41 16.70 8.16
N ASN A 273 13.59 17.04 6.88
CA ASN A 273 14.29 18.25 6.44
C ASN A 273 15.62 18.48 7.21
N HIS A 274 16.53 17.50 7.20
CA HIS A 274 17.81 17.43 7.91
C HIS A 274 17.75 17.31 9.44
N ARG A 275 16.61 17.48 10.09
CA ARG A 275 16.51 17.37 11.55
C ARG A 275 16.26 15.90 11.93
N GLU A 276 17.00 15.41 12.90
CA GLU A 276 16.76 14.08 13.45
C GLU A 276 15.34 14.04 14.02
N ALA A 277 14.62 12.97 13.74
CA ALA A 277 13.23 12.81 14.09
C ALA A 277 12.91 11.38 14.47
N VAL A 278 11.86 11.21 15.23
CA VAL A 278 11.19 9.92 15.46
C VAL A 278 10.05 9.81 14.49
N GLY A 279 10.01 8.74 13.71
CA GLY A 279 8.91 8.43 12.80
C GLY A 279 7.76 7.74 13.54
N VAL A 280 6.53 8.19 13.30
CA VAL A 280 5.31 7.57 13.84
C VAL A 280 4.41 7.20 12.66
N HIS A 281 4.14 5.91 12.51
CA HIS A 281 3.34 5.35 11.43
C HIS A 281 2.03 4.84 12.00
N LEU A 282 0.90 5.33 11.45
CA LEU A 282 -0.44 4.99 11.93
C LEU A 282 -1.16 4.12 10.90
N MET A 283 -1.68 3.00 11.37
CA MET A 283 -2.49 2.08 10.60
C MET A 283 -3.94 2.15 11.06
N LYS A 284 -4.89 2.11 10.12
CA LYS A 284 -6.32 2.12 10.44
C LYS A 284 -6.85 0.70 10.69
N GLN A 285 -7.97 0.59 11.39
CA GLN A 285 -8.75 -0.65 11.39
C GLN A 285 -9.35 -0.90 10.00
N SER A 286 -9.52 -2.16 9.63
CA SER A 286 -9.93 -2.56 8.27
C SER A 286 -11.20 -1.87 7.78
N ASP A 287 -12.22 -1.76 8.65
CA ASP A 287 -13.53 -1.16 8.37
C ASP A 287 -13.62 0.35 8.71
N ALA A 288 -12.52 0.96 9.20
CA ALA A 288 -12.53 2.35 9.63
C ALA A 288 -12.44 3.33 8.45
N ASN A 289 -13.09 4.48 8.61
CA ASN A 289 -13.05 5.58 7.66
C ASN A 289 -11.74 6.35 7.77
N THR A 290 -10.93 6.34 6.69
CA THR A 290 -9.60 6.94 6.66
C THR A 290 -9.61 8.44 6.98
N VAL A 291 -10.56 9.19 6.46
CA VAL A 291 -10.67 10.65 6.70
C VAL A 291 -10.98 10.94 8.17
N LYS A 292 -11.91 10.19 8.77
CA LYS A 292 -12.24 10.35 10.20
C LYS A 292 -11.08 9.95 11.11
N ALA A 293 -10.35 8.88 10.76
CA ALA A 293 -9.16 8.46 11.49
C ALA A 293 -8.12 9.57 11.50
N SER A 294 -7.79 10.13 10.32
CA SER A 294 -6.83 11.23 10.19
C SER A 294 -7.27 12.47 10.97
N GLU A 295 -8.53 12.91 10.87
CA GLU A 295 -9.05 14.05 11.62
C GLU A 295 -8.97 13.83 13.14
N ALA A 296 -9.28 12.63 13.62
CA ALA A 296 -9.21 12.29 15.03
C ALA A 296 -7.75 12.31 15.54
N VAL A 297 -6.81 11.78 14.75
CA VAL A 297 -5.39 11.80 15.03
C VAL A 297 -4.85 13.24 15.08
N ARG A 298 -5.13 14.08 14.07
CA ARG A 298 -4.72 15.49 14.02
C ARG A 298 -5.24 16.26 15.26
N LYS A 299 -6.49 16.01 15.64
CA LYS A 299 -7.10 16.64 16.82
C LYS A 299 -6.43 16.20 18.12
N GLU A 300 -6.07 14.91 18.24
CA GLU A 300 -5.41 14.41 19.43
C GLU A 300 -3.96 14.89 19.52
N LEU A 301 -3.22 14.91 18.41
CA LEU A 301 -1.88 15.47 18.34
C LEU A 301 -1.85 16.94 18.77
N ALA A 302 -2.80 17.75 18.29
CA ALA A 302 -2.91 19.16 18.69
C ALA A 302 -3.15 19.33 20.21
N LYS A 303 -3.89 18.41 20.84
CA LYS A 303 -4.07 18.41 22.30
C LYS A 303 -2.79 18.01 23.02
N ILE A 304 -2.08 16.97 22.53
CA ILE A 304 -0.82 16.53 23.10
C ILE A 304 0.20 17.67 23.09
N GLN A 305 0.35 18.36 21.97
CA GLN A 305 1.25 19.52 21.86
C GLN A 305 0.90 20.64 22.86
N GLN A 306 -0.40 20.93 23.03
CA GLN A 306 -0.85 21.95 24.00
C GLN A 306 -0.63 21.53 25.46
N GLU A 307 -0.84 20.25 25.78
CA GLU A 307 -0.72 19.73 27.17
C GLU A 307 0.73 19.60 27.62
N LEU A 308 1.60 19.12 26.73
CA LEU A 308 3.02 18.90 27.06
C LEU A 308 3.82 20.19 27.11
N ASN A 309 3.36 21.25 26.44
CA ASN A 309 4.05 22.57 26.37
C ASN A 309 5.56 22.44 26.04
N LEU A 310 5.92 21.40 25.27
CA LEU A 310 7.28 21.09 24.84
C LEU A 310 7.54 21.69 23.46
N ASP A 311 8.80 22.04 23.21
CA ASP A 311 9.26 22.55 21.90
C ASP A 311 9.50 21.37 20.95
N LEU A 312 8.41 20.68 20.59
CA LEU A 312 8.42 19.57 19.65
C LEU A 312 7.84 20.04 18.32
N ASP A 313 8.63 19.86 17.28
CA ASP A 313 8.14 20.01 15.91
C ASP A 313 7.48 18.71 15.44
N VAL A 314 6.22 18.78 15.06
CA VAL A 314 5.43 17.66 14.56
C VAL A 314 5.09 17.93 13.09
N ASP A 315 5.79 17.24 12.21
CA ASP A 315 5.62 17.35 10.77
C ASP A 315 4.81 16.16 10.24
N ILE A 316 3.69 16.42 9.55
CA ILE A 316 2.90 15.37 8.89
C ILE A 316 3.54 15.13 7.52
N VAL A 317 4.23 14.01 7.41
CA VAL A 317 4.94 13.58 6.21
C VAL A 317 3.96 13.12 5.14
N TYR A 318 3.09 12.21 5.51
CA TYR A 318 2.07 11.61 4.64
C TYR A 318 0.72 11.58 5.35
N ASP A 319 -0.35 11.90 4.64
CA ASP A 319 -1.72 11.76 5.11
C ASP A 319 -2.64 11.37 3.94
N ALA A 320 -3.05 10.12 3.90
CA ALA A 320 -3.97 9.60 2.89
C ALA A 320 -5.28 10.41 2.80
N ALA A 321 -5.74 11.00 3.92
CA ALA A 321 -6.94 11.81 3.95
C ALA A 321 -6.83 13.11 3.14
N GLU A 322 -5.62 13.69 2.99
CA GLU A 322 -5.42 14.87 2.13
C GLU A 322 -5.73 14.55 0.68
N TYR A 323 -5.18 13.44 0.18
CA TYR A 323 -5.40 12.98 -1.20
C TYR A 323 -6.88 12.58 -1.44
N ILE A 324 -7.48 11.86 -0.48
CA ILE A 324 -8.90 11.47 -0.54
C ILE A 324 -9.79 12.72 -0.62
N ASN A 325 -9.59 13.70 0.26
CA ASN A 325 -10.38 14.93 0.28
C ASN A 325 -10.21 15.73 -1.01
N GLN A 326 -8.99 15.88 -1.53
CA GLN A 326 -8.73 16.56 -2.81
C GLN A 326 -9.44 15.86 -3.97
N SER A 327 -9.43 14.53 -3.99
CA SER A 327 -10.10 13.71 -5.02
C SER A 327 -11.62 13.86 -4.96
N ILE A 328 -12.19 13.84 -3.75
CA ILE A 328 -13.62 14.06 -3.51
C ILE A 328 -14.02 15.48 -3.94
N ASP A 329 -13.29 16.49 -3.52
CA ASP A 329 -13.57 17.88 -3.85
C ASP A 329 -13.51 18.11 -5.38
N SER A 330 -12.50 17.52 -6.03
CA SER A 330 -12.37 17.56 -7.49
C SER A 330 -13.55 16.89 -8.20
N THR A 331 -13.99 15.72 -7.69
CA THR A 331 -15.13 15.01 -8.26
C THR A 331 -16.44 15.74 -8.01
N ILE A 332 -16.66 16.28 -6.81
CA ILE A 332 -17.82 17.10 -6.49
C ILE A 332 -17.85 18.33 -7.41
N LYS A 333 -16.70 18.98 -7.61
CA LYS A 333 -16.57 20.10 -8.54
C LYS A 333 -16.93 19.71 -9.97
N MET A 334 -16.44 18.57 -10.48
CA MET A 334 -16.81 18.04 -11.81
C MET A 334 -18.32 17.77 -11.91
N ILE A 335 -18.94 17.21 -10.86
CA ILE A 335 -20.40 16.99 -10.82
C ILE A 335 -21.15 18.32 -10.91
N TYR A 336 -20.73 19.35 -10.13
CA TYR A 336 -21.36 20.67 -10.18
C TYR A 336 -21.18 21.38 -11.52
N GLU A 337 -19.96 21.34 -12.08
CA GLU A 337 -19.65 21.94 -13.38
C GLU A 337 -20.43 21.24 -14.51
N GLY A 338 -20.47 19.89 -14.49
CA GLY A 338 -21.24 19.09 -15.44
C GLY A 338 -22.74 19.33 -15.31
N ALA A 339 -23.28 19.39 -14.11
CA ALA A 339 -24.69 19.73 -13.85
C ALA A 339 -25.03 21.15 -14.32
N LEU A 340 -24.18 22.14 -14.04
CA LEU A 340 -24.35 23.52 -14.47
C LEU A 340 -24.32 23.64 -16.00
N LEU A 341 -23.37 22.97 -16.65
CA LEU A 341 -23.27 22.94 -18.11
C LEU A 341 -24.50 22.29 -18.74
N ALA A 342 -24.96 21.13 -18.18
CA ALA A 342 -26.18 20.47 -18.61
C ALA A 342 -27.41 21.40 -18.50
N VAL A 343 -27.56 22.13 -17.38
CA VAL A 343 -28.62 23.12 -17.16
C VAL A 343 -28.54 24.26 -18.20
N LEU A 344 -27.34 24.77 -18.45
CA LEU A 344 -27.11 25.84 -19.44
C LEU A 344 -27.55 25.38 -20.86
N VAL A 345 -27.08 24.19 -21.25
CA VAL A 345 -27.43 23.62 -22.57
C VAL A 345 -28.92 23.37 -22.64
N LEU A 346 -29.54 22.75 -21.65
CA LEU A 346 -30.99 22.55 -21.59
C LEU A 346 -31.77 23.85 -21.66
N PHE A 347 -31.30 24.89 -20.94
CA PHE A 347 -31.94 26.21 -21.02
C PHE A 347 -31.87 26.81 -22.42
N LEU A 348 -30.76 26.68 -23.13
CA LEU A 348 -30.59 27.17 -24.50
C LEU A 348 -31.55 26.45 -25.49
N PHE A 349 -31.71 25.12 -25.33
CA PHE A 349 -32.58 24.32 -26.19
C PHE A 349 -34.06 24.47 -25.85
N LEU A 350 -34.44 24.40 -24.56
CA LEU A 350 -35.82 24.49 -24.10
C LEU A 350 -36.35 25.94 -24.01
N ARG A 351 -35.46 26.91 -23.97
CA ARG A 351 -35.77 28.37 -23.89
C ARG A 351 -36.73 28.75 -22.77
N ASN A 352 -36.85 27.91 -21.74
CA ASN A 352 -37.78 28.06 -20.62
C ASN A 352 -37.18 27.63 -19.31
N MET A 353 -36.95 28.59 -18.39
CA MET A 353 -36.36 28.34 -17.08
C MET A 353 -37.17 27.38 -16.21
N ARG A 354 -38.50 27.34 -16.32
CA ARG A 354 -39.34 26.41 -15.57
C ARG A 354 -39.18 24.97 -16.03
N SER A 355 -39.10 24.78 -17.36
CA SER A 355 -38.82 23.46 -17.95
C SER A 355 -37.44 22.95 -17.59
N THR A 356 -36.45 23.82 -17.62
CA THR A 356 -35.08 23.49 -17.19
C THR A 356 -35.03 23.13 -15.71
N LEU A 357 -35.77 23.87 -14.84
CA LEU A 357 -35.80 23.57 -13.39
C LEU A 357 -36.43 22.19 -13.10
N ILE A 358 -37.47 21.79 -13.85
CA ILE A 358 -38.09 20.47 -13.70
C ILE A 358 -37.04 19.37 -13.95
N ILE A 359 -36.29 19.45 -15.04
CA ILE A 359 -35.28 18.45 -15.39
C ILE A 359 -34.09 18.50 -14.43
N PHE A 360 -33.67 19.71 -14.02
CA PHE A 360 -32.58 19.87 -13.06
C PHE A 360 -32.82 19.15 -11.72
N THR A 361 -34.07 19.10 -11.23
CA THR A 361 -34.39 18.39 -9.99
C THR A 361 -34.07 16.88 -10.04
N ALA A 362 -34.00 16.29 -11.25
CA ALA A 362 -33.67 14.89 -11.40
C ALA A 362 -32.23 14.57 -10.95
N ILE A 363 -31.28 15.48 -11.19
CA ILE A 363 -29.86 15.24 -10.87
C ILE A 363 -29.65 15.02 -9.36
N PRO A 364 -29.93 16.01 -8.48
CA PRO A 364 -29.67 15.85 -7.06
C PRO A 364 -30.52 14.73 -6.44
N LEU A 365 -31.76 14.55 -6.91
CA LEU A 365 -32.63 13.53 -6.36
C LEU A 365 -32.14 12.11 -6.70
N SER A 366 -31.66 11.88 -7.92
CA SER A 366 -31.12 10.59 -8.33
C SER A 366 -29.80 10.29 -7.62
N ILE A 367 -28.91 11.28 -7.44
CA ILE A 367 -27.63 11.12 -6.74
C ILE A 367 -27.89 10.74 -5.27
N ILE A 368 -28.78 11.48 -4.57
CA ILE A 368 -29.12 11.21 -3.18
C ILE A 368 -29.75 9.81 -3.03
N ALA A 369 -30.60 9.42 -4.01
CA ALA A 369 -31.18 8.08 -4.01
C ALA A 369 -30.14 6.98 -4.25
N THR A 370 -29.09 7.27 -5.04
CA THR A 370 -27.98 6.34 -5.29
C THR A 370 -27.22 6.02 -4.01
N PHE A 371 -26.98 7.00 -3.13
CA PHE A 371 -26.32 6.75 -1.84
C PHE A 371 -27.08 5.75 -0.96
N ILE A 372 -28.42 5.69 -1.08
CA ILE A 372 -29.20 4.68 -0.36
C ILE A 372 -28.85 3.29 -0.86
N LEU A 373 -28.84 3.08 -2.17
CA LEU A 373 -28.51 1.77 -2.76
C LEU A 373 -27.05 1.37 -2.49
N MET A 374 -26.13 2.30 -2.57
CA MET A 374 -24.71 2.08 -2.24
C MET A 374 -24.55 1.61 -0.78
N TYR A 375 -25.21 2.28 0.17
CA TYR A 375 -25.17 1.91 1.58
C TYR A 375 -25.70 0.50 1.85
N PHE A 376 -26.85 0.13 1.25
CA PHE A 376 -27.42 -1.20 1.43
C PHE A 376 -26.65 -2.31 0.70
N TYR A 377 -25.91 -1.96 -0.32
CA TYR A 377 -25.05 -2.90 -1.04
C TYR A 377 -23.67 -3.06 -0.39
N GLY A 378 -23.29 -2.16 0.54
CA GLY A 378 -21.99 -2.19 1.24
C GLY A 378 -20.84 -1.52 0.47
N THR A 379 -21.13 -0.73 -0.56
CA THR A 379 -20.06 0.01 -1.30
C THR A 379 -19.63 1.27 -0.56
N THR A 380 -18.31 1.55 -0.58
CA THR A 380 -17.71 2.77 -0.01
C THR A 380 -17.73 3.94 -1.01
N LEU A 381 -17.59 5.16 -0.49
CA LEU A 381 -17.30 6.34 -1.30
C LEU A 381 -15.79 6.42 -1.53
N ASN A 382 -15.35 6.07 -2.71
CA ASN A 382 -13.94 6.06 -3.11
C ASN A 382 -13.78 6.70 -4.49
N LEU A 383 -12.52 6.84 -4.94
CA LEU A 383 -12.20 7.45 -6.23
C LEU A 383 -12.96 6.80 -7.39
N ILE A 384 -13.08 5.48 -7.38
CA ILE A 384 -13.72 4.69 -8.44
C ILE A 384 -15.24 4.87 -8.46
N THR A 385 -15.90 4.74 -7.31
CA THR A 385 -17.36 4.91 -7.18
C THR A 385 -17.79 6.35 -7.46
N MET A 386 -16.99 7.33 -7.02
CA MET A 386 -17.23 8.75 -7.33
C MET A 386 -17.03 9.05 -8.82
N GLY A 387 -16.03 8.46 -9.46
CA GLY A 387 -15.84 8.51 -10.90
C GLY A 387 -17.04 7.91 -11.66
N GLY A 388 -17.54 6.75 -11.21
CA GLY A 388 -18.76 6.14 -11.71
C GLY A 388 -19.99 7.04 -11.57
N LEU A 389 -20.13 7.72 -10.43
CA LEU A 389 -21.21 8.68 -10.19
C LEU A 389 -21.11 9.88 -11.15
N ALA A 390 -19.89 10.43 -11.34
CA ALA A 390 -19.65 11.54 -12.27
C ALA A 390 -19.99 11.17 -13.73
N LEU A 391 -19.61 9.97 -14.17
CA LEU A 391 -20.00 9.42 -15.47
C LEU A 391 -21.53 9.25 -15.57
N GLY A 392 -22.18 8.81 -14.50
CA GLY A 392 -23.62 8.62 -14.40
C GLY A 392 -24.40 9.92 -14.55
N VAL A 393 -23.87 11.09 -14.11
CA VAL A 393 -24.57 12.38 -14.12
C VAL A 393 -25.06 12.76 -15.52
N GLY A 394 -24.26 12.54 -16.55
CA GLY A 394 -24.65 12.81 -17.95
C GLY A 394 -25.88 11.98 -18.37
N ARG A 395 -25.95 10.73 -17.97
CA ARG A 395 -27.04 9.81 -18.32
C ARG A 395 -28.29 10.02 -17.46
N ILE A 396 -28.12 10.45 -16.21
CA ILE A 396 -29.23 10.75 -15.28
C ILE A 396 -30.21 11.76 -15.89
N VAL A 397 -29.70 12.75 -16.61
CA VAL A 397 -30.53 13.81 -17.20
C VAL A 397 -31.30 13.32 -18.43
N ASP A 398 -30.76 12.36 -19.17
CA ASP A 398 -31.27 11.93 -20.47
C ASP A 398 -32.68 11.35 -20.38
N ASP A 399 -32.91 10.39 -19.49
CA ASP A 399 -34.26 9.79 -19.26
C ASP A 399 -35.30 10.86 -18.91
N SER A 400 -34.92 11.83 -18.08
CA SER A 400 -35.78 12.94 -17.67
C SER A 400 -36.09 13.90 -18.83
N ILE A 401 -35.14 14.14 -19.75
CA ILE A 401 -35.34 14.96 -20.95
C ILE A 401 -36.38 14.32 -21.88
N VAL A 402 -36.20 13.03 -22.18
CA VAL A 402 -37.08 12.29 -23.11
C VAL A 402 -38.52 12.29 -22.59
N VAL A 403 -38.72 11.97 -21.29
CA VAL A 403 -40.05 11.99 -20.69
C VAL A 403 -40.64 13.40 -20.68
N PHE A 404 -39.85 14.40 -20.27
CA PHE A 404 -40.31 15.79 -20.23
C PHE A 404 -40.66 16.32 -21.64
N GLU A 405 -39.83 16.08 -22.63
CA GLU A 405 -40.06 16.56 -24.02
C GLU A 405 -41.37 15.99 -24.58
N ASN A 406 -41.65 14.73 -24.37
CA ASN A 406 -42.89 14.13 -24.84
C ASN A 406 -44.12 14.69 -24.11
N ILE A 407 -44.04 14.92 -22.79
CA ILE A 407 -45.07 15.62 -22.02
C ILE A 407 -45.27 17.04 -22.57
N TYR A 408 -44.19 17.76 -22.84
CA TYR A 408 -44.25 19.10 -23.42
C TYR A 408 -44.89 19.11 -24.80
N ARG A 409 -44.58 18.13 -25.68
CA ARG A 409 -45.22 17.95 -26.98
C ARG A 409 -46.73 17.75 -26.86
N HIS A 410 -47.19 16.84 -26.00
CA HIS A 410 -48.61 16.64 -25.74
C HIS A 410 -49.30 17.88 -25.17
N ARG A 411 -48.59 18.64 -24.36
CA ARG A 411 -49.04 19.90 -23.81
C ARG A 411 -49.18 20.98 -24.87
N SER A 412 -48.25 21.04 -25.84
CA SER A 412 -48.31 21.98 -27.00
C SER A 412 -49.43 21.63 -27.99
N LEU A 413 -49.88 20.38 -28.00
CA LEU A 413 -51.04 19.92 -28.76
C LEU A 413 -52.40 20.26 -28.10
N GLY A 414 -52.37 20.91 -26.90
CA GLY A 414 -53.57 21.42 -26.24
C GLY A 414 -54.18 20.50 -25.18
N LEU A 415 -53.58 19.40 -24.86
CA LEU A 415 -54.04 18.51 -23.78
C LEU A 415 -53.96 19.18 -22.40
N PRO A 416 -54.90 18.92 -21.45
CA PRO A 416 -54.79 19.41 -20.08
C PRO A 416 -53.47 18.96 -19.40
N PRO A 417 -52.91 19.73 -18.45
CA PRO A 417 -51.58 19.44 -17.86
C PRO A 417 -51.44 18.04 -17.27
N MET A 418 -52.49 17.58 -16.58
CA MET A 418 -52.52 16.28 -15.94
C MET A 418 -52.64 15.12 -16.92
N GLU A 419 -53.43 15.29 -17.97
CA GLU A 419 -53.65 14.32 -19.05
C GLU A 419 -52.40 14.24 -19.95
N ALA A 420 -51.81 15.41 -20.29
CA ALA A 420 -50.56 15.50 -21.04
C ALA A 420 -49.40 14.81 -20.31
N ALA A 421 -49.29 14.97 -18.98
CA ALA A 421 -48.26 14.32 -18.16
C ALA A 421 -48.40 12.80 -18.14
N VAL A 422 -49.63 12.28 -17.98
CA VAL A 422 -49.89 10.85 -17.96
C VAL A 422 -49.70 10.21 -19.32
N THR A 423 -50.28 10.80 -20.39
CA THR A 423 -50.24 10.25 -21.75
C THR A 423 -48.81 10.35 -22.29
N GLY A 424 -48.18 11.53 -22.18
CA GLY A 424 -46.82 11.76 -22.69
C GLY A 424 -45.78 10.87 -22.02
N ALA A 425 -45.83 10.73 -20.71
CA ALA A 425 -44.89 9.83 -19.98
C ALA A 425 -45.18 8.37 -20.31
N SER A 426 -46.44 7.95 -20.41
CA SER A 426 -46.80 6.55 -20.68
C SER A 426 -46.40 6.11 -22.11
N GLU A 427 -46.45 7.00 -23.09
CA GLU A 427 -46.07 6.72 -24.49
C GLU A 427 -44.60 6.35 -24.63
N VAL A 428 -43.72 7.01 -23.86
CA VAL A 428 -42.26 6.79 -23.94
C VAL A 428 -41.72 5.86 -22.86
N SER A 429 -42.54 5.49 -21.88
CA SER A 429 -42.06 4.71 -20.71
C SER A 429 -41.43 3.38 -21.07
N SER A 430 -42.01 2.64 -22.04
CA SER A 430 -41.43 1.36 -22.48
C SER A 430 -40.09 1.53 -23.17
N ALA A 431 -39.95 2.58 -23.99
CA ALA A 431 -38.70 2.88 -24.68
C ALA A 431 -37.58 3.32 -23.68
N VAL A 432 -37.95 4.18 -22.70
CA VAL A 432 -36.99 4.63 -21.67
C VAL A 432 -36.56 3.47 -20.77
N ILE A 433 -37.50 2.62 -20.32
CA ILE A 433 -37.17 1.43 -19.55
C ILE A 433 -36.25 0.50 -20.33
N ALA A 434 -36.57 0.22 -21.61
CA ALA A 434 -35.74 -0.64 -22.44
C ALA A 434 -34.33 -0.05 -22.63
N ALA A 435 -34.22 1.25 -22.92
CA ALA A 435 -32.93 1.92 -23.06
C ALA A 435 -32.09 1.86 -21.74
N THR A 436 -32.74 2.09 -20.60
CA THR A 436 -32.11 2.00 -19.26
C THR A 436 -31.66 0.57 -18.97
N MET A 437 -32.50 -0.44 -19.23
CA MET A 437 -32.14 -1.84 -19.03
C MET A 437 -30.99 -2.28 -19.96
N THR A 438 -31.01 -1.87 -21.21
CA THR A 438 -29.91 -2.14 -22.16
C THR A 438 -28.60 -1.52 -21.66
N PHE A 439 -28.65 -0.31 -21.11
CA PHE A 439 -27.46 0.35 -20.58
C PHE A 439 -26.91 -0.40 -19.35
N ILE A 440 -27.77 -0.82 -18.44
CA ILE A 440 -27.36 -1.64 -17.27
C ILE A 440 -26.79 -2.98 -17.73
N ALA A 441 -27.40 -3.61 -18.74
CA ALA A 441 -26.93 -4.89 -19.28
C ALA A 441 -25.50 -4.81 -19.85
N VAL A 442 -25.05 -3.65 -20.32
CA VAL A 442 -23.67 -3.43 -20.77
C VAL A 442 -22.67 -3.47 -19.60
N PHE A 443 -23.06 -2.96 -18.42
CA PHE A 443 -22.20 -2.95 -17.24
C PHE A 443 -22.30 -4.23 -16.40
N LEU A 444 -23.39 -4.98 -16.51
CA LEU A 444 -23.64 -6.19 -15.73
C LEU A 444 -22.52 -7.24 -15.87
N PRO A 445 -21.94 -7.51 -17.06
CA PRO A 445 -20.86 -8.46 -17.21
C PRO A 445 -19.60 -8.11 -16.39
N MET A 446 -19.35 -6.82 -16.12
CA MET A 446 -18.19 -6.37 -15.35
C MET A 446 -18.25 -6.85 -13.88
N VAL A 447 -19.43 -7.18 -13.36
CA VAL A 447 -19.60 -7.73 -12.01
C VAL A 447 -19.16 -9.19 -11.94
N PHE A 448 -19.09 -9.89 -13.07
CA PHE A 448 -18.67 -11.30 -13.18
C PHE A 448 -17.24 -11.47 -13.67
N VAL A 449 -16.51 -10.38 -13.88
CA VAL A 449 -15.07 -10.40 -14.15
C VAL A 449 -14.35 -10.81 -12.88
N GLU A 450 -13.32 -11.63 -12.97
CA GLU A 450 -12.44 -12.00 -11.88
C GLU A 450 -11.12 -11.23 -11.98
N GLY A 451 -10.30 -11.25 -10.92
CA GLY A 451 -9.02 -10.58 -10.91
C GLY A 451 -9.05 -9.13 -10.41
N LEU A 452 -7.91 -8.45 -10.49
CA LEU A 452 -7.73 -7.06 -10.04
C LEU A 452 -8.70 -6.09 -10.76
N ALA A 453 -8.99 -6.36 -12.04
CA ALA A 453 -9.97 -5.58 -12.83
C ALA A 453 -11.36 -5.60 -12.19
N SER A 454 -11.77 -6.69 -11.56
CA SER A 454 -13.07 -6.79 -10.86
C SER A 454 -13.18 -5.77 -9.72
N ILE A 455 -12.13 -5.63 -8.93
CA ILE A 455 -12.08 -4.74 -7.77
C ILE A 455 -12.31 -3.28 -8.18
N ILE A 456 -11.77 -2.90 -9.34
CA ILE A 456 -11.88 -1.54 -9.89
C ILE A 456 -13.21 -1.35 -10.60
N PHE A 457 -13.57 -2.24 -11.53
CA PHE A 457 -14.70 -2.02 -12.44
C PHE A 457 -16.06 -2.43 -11.87
N ALA A 458 -16.13 -3.42 -10.96
CA ALA A 458 -17.42 -3.86 -10.42
C ALA A 458 -18.09 -2.79 -9.53
N PRO A 459 -17.41 -2.11 -8.57
CA PRO A 459 -18.00 -1.02 -7.79
C PRO A 459 -18.43 0.17 -8.67
N MET A 460 -17.65 0.49 -9.71
CA MET A 460 -18.00 1.52 -10.68
C MET A 460 -19.26 1.16 -11.45
N ALA A 461 -19.30 -0.05 -12.00
CA ALA A 461 -20.45 -0.57 -12.78
C ALA A 461 -21.74 -0.59 -11.95
N MET A 462 -21.64 -1.02 -10.68
CA MET A 462 -22.77 -1.04 -9.75
C MET A 462 -23.24 0.38 -9.42
N THR A 463 -22.32 1.30 -9.13
CA THR A 463 -22.65 2.70 -8.82
C THR A 463 -23.35 3.39 -10.00
N ILE A 464 -22.84 3.21 -11.23
CA ILE A 464 -23.48 3.70 -12.44
C ILE A 464 -24.87 3.08 -12.60
N SER A 465 -25.01 1.77 -12.43
CA SER A 465 -26.29 1.06 -12.54
C SER A 465 -27.32 1.56 -11.53
N PHE A 466 -26.90 1.77 -10.28
CA PHE A 466 -27.77 2.34 -9.23
C PHE A 466 -28.18 3.76 -9.56
N ALA A 467 -27.26 4.61 -10.04
CA ALA A 467 -27.55 5.98 -10.41
C ALA A 467 -28.60 6.07 -11.54
N ILE A 468 -28.48 5.20 -12.54
CA ILE A 468 -29.40 5.16 -13.67
C ILE A 468 -30.75 4.57 -13.28
N LEU A 469 -30.82 3.54 -12.43
CA LEU A 469 -32.07 3.01 -11.88
C LEU A 469 -32.83 4.08 -11.07
N CYS A 470 -32.10 4.84 -10.26
CA CYS A 470 -32.68 5.96 -9.51
C CYS A 470 -33.19 7.06 -10.44
N SER A 471 -32.45 7.35 -11.52
CA SER A 471 -32.86 8.30 -12.57
C SER A 471 -34.15 7.86 -13.25
N LEU A 472 -34.24 6.59 -13.66
CA LEU A 472 -35.44 6.02 -14.26
C LEU A 472 -36.65 6.18 -13.34
N PHE A 473 -36.47 5.90 -12.05
CA PHE A 473 -37.53 6.07 -11.05
C PHE A 473 -37.97 7.54 -10.97
N VAL A 474 -37.05 8.48 -10.90
CA VAL A 474 -37.33 9.93 -10.86
C VAL A 474 -38.00 10.40 -12.16
N ALA A 475 -37.51 9.96 -13.32
CA ALA A 475 -38.04 10.31 -14.63
C ALA A 475 -39.50 9.85 -14.83
N LEU A 476 -39.90 8.66 -14.32
CA LEU A 476 -41.24 8.12 -14.46
C LEU A 476 -42.20 8.55 -13.35
N THR A 477 -41.74 9.20 -12.28
CA THR A 477 -42.56 9.59 -11.12
C THR A 477 -42.53 11.11 -10.89
N VAL A 478 -41.35 11.65 -10.55
CA VAL A 478 -41.21 13.06 -10.14
C VAL A 478 -41.37 14.00 -11.32
N ILE A 479 -40.78 13.69 -12.48
CA ILE A 479 -40.85 14.55 -13.67
C ILE A 479 -42.28 14.68 -14.17
N PRO A 480 -43.09 13.62 -14.35
CA PRO A 480 -44.50 13.77 -14.71
C PRO A 480 -45.33 14.53 -13.69
N LEU A 481 -45.11 14.31 -12.41
CA LEU A 481 -45.78 15.05 -11.33
C LEU A 481 -45.48 16.54 -11.40
N MET A 482 -44.18 16.93 -11.45
CA MET A 482 -43.77 18.32 -11.53
C MET A 482 -44.29 18.98 -12.82
N SER A 483 -44.22 18.28 -13.96
CA SER A 483 -44.73 18.75 -15.25
C SER A 483 -46.23 19.01 -15.21
N SER A 484 -47.04 18.14 -14.57
CA SER A 484 -48.46 18.31 -14.41
C SER A 484 -48.85 19.55 -13.61
N ARG A 485 -47.96 20.05 -12.73
CA ARG A 485 -48.24 21.19 -11.83
C ARG A 485 -47.60 22.49 -12.33
N ILE A 486 -46.47 22.45 -13.00
CA ILE A 486 -45.70 23.63 -13.41
C ILE A 486 -46.04 24.06 -14.84
N LEU A 487 -46.38 23.13 -15.76
CA LEU A 487 -46.74 23.44 -17.17
C LEU A 487 -48.22 23.87 -17.30
N THR A 488 -48.54 25.01 -16.67
CA THR A 488 -49.87 25.63 -16.76
C THR A 488 -50.01 26.45 -18.07
N ASP A 489 -51.29 26.81 -18.47
CA ASP A 489 -51.54 27.59 -19.65
C ASP A 489 -50.80 28.94 -19.65
N LYS A 490 -50.78 29.60 -18.50
CA LYS A 490 -50.00 30.84 -18.31
C LYS A 490 -48.48 30.67 -18.51
N SER A 491 -47.94 29.45 -18.27
CA SER A 491 -46.53 29.18 -18.49
C SER A 491 -46.21 28.94 -19.98
N MET A 492 -47.15 28.41 -20.73
CA MET A 492 -47.03 28.19 -22.18
C MET A 492 -47.11 29.50 -22.96
N GLN A 493 -48.04 30.39 -22.59
CA GLN A 493 -48.21 31.70 -23.26
C GLN A 493 -47.00 32.61 -23.09
N ARG A 494 -46.33 32.64 -21.96
CA ARG A 494 -45.10 33.43 -21.71
C ARG A 494 -43.90 33.03 -22.58
N ILE A 495 -43.90 31.82 -23.12
CA ILE A 495 -42.86 31.32 -24.03
C ILE A 495 -42.98 32.02 -25.41
N THR A 496 -44.19 32.42 -25.79
CA THR A 496 -44.49 33.03 -27.10
C THR A 496 -44.40 34.57 -27.08
N GLU A 497 -44.58 35.20 -25.92
CA GLU A 497 -44.77 36.67 -25.77
C GLU A 497 -43.73 37.37 -24.90
N GLY A 498 -42.62 36.71 -24.54
CA GLY A 498 -41.56 37.26 -23.70
C GLY A 498 -40.80 38.45 -24.37
N SER A 499 -40.49 39.51 -23.63
CA SER A 499 -39.66 40.60 -24.06
C SER A 499 -38.41 40.78 -23.16
N GLY A 500 -37.22 40.92 -23.77
CA GLY A 500 -35.98 41.18 -23.06
C GLY A 500 -34.71 40.74 -23.84
N ARG A 501 -33.53 41.23 -23.42
CA ARG A 501 -32.25 40.94 -24.11
C ARG A 501 -31.94 39.46 -24.15
N ILE A 502 -32.22 38.70 -23.05
CA ILE A 502 -32.00 37.24 -22.95
C ILE A 502 -32.99 36.50 -23.89
N PHE A 503 -34.25 36.91 -23.94
CA PHE A 503 -35.27 36.34 -24.84
C PHE A 503 -34.89 36.51 -26.32
N ASN A 504 -34.40 37.69 -26.70
CA ASN A 504 -33.95 37.95 -28.08
C ASN A 504 -32.70 37.13 -28.46
N ALA A 505 -31.79 36.90 -27.50
CA ALA A 505 -30.61 36.08 -27.72
C ALA A 505 -30.98 34.58 -27.90
N THR A 506 -31.89 34.06 -27.04
CA THR A 506 -32.37 32.66 -27.17
C THR A 506 -33.20 32.44 -28.43
N GLN A 507 -33.95 33.44 -28.90
CA GLN A 507 -34.69 33.41 -30.19
C GLN A 507 -33.75 33.38 -31.41
N LYS A 508 -32.64 34.17 -31.38
CA LYS A 508 -31.64 34.14 -32.45
C LYS A 508 -30.91 32.79 -32.50
N PHE A 509 -30.57 32.26 -31.34
CA PHE A 509 -29.96 30.93 -31.22
C PHE A 509 -30.92 29.85 -31.74
N GLY A 510 -32.20 29.94 -31.42
CA GLY A 510 -33.21 29.04 -31.93
C GLY A 510 -33.36 29.08 -33.43
N GLY A 511 -33.39 30.27 -34.04
CA GLY A 511 -33.42 30.40 -35.49
C GLY A 511 -32.17 29.80 -36.17
N TRP A 512 -31.03 29.86 -35.52
CA TRP A 512 -29.80 29.20 -35.98
C TRP A 512 -29.94 27.65 -35.90
N ILE A 513 -30.48 27.10 -34.79
CA ILE A 513 -30.75 25.64 -34.66
C ILE A 513 -31.77 25.19 -35.72
N ASP A 514 -32.85 25.95 -35.93
CA ASP A 514 -33.87 25.62 -36.92
C ASP A 514 -33.25 25.59 -38.33
N SER A 515 -32.34 26.52 -38.66
CA SER A 515 -31.60 26.53 -39.93
C SER A 515 -30.63 25.35 -40.07
N LEU A 516 -30.03 24.91 -38.95
CA LEU A 516 -29.19 23.72 -38.90
C LEU A 516 -30.03 22.45 -39.13
N GLY A 517 -31.26 22.41 -38.59
CA GLY A 517 -32.22 21.33 -38.78
C GLY A 517 -32.61 21.17 -40.27
N GLU A 518 -32.85 22.28 -40.97
CA GLU A 518 -33.14 22.21 -42.42
C GLU A 518 -31.93 21.74 -43.24
N ARG A 519 -30.70 22.16 -42.87
CA ARG A 519 -29.47 21.64 -43.52
C ARG A 519 -29.29 20.16 -43.26
N TYR A 520 -29.56 19.72 -42.04
CA TYR A 520 -29.49 18.31 -41.63
C TYR A 520 -30.49 17.44 -42.39
N LYS A 521 -31.73 17.93 -42.60
CA LYS A 521 -32.73 17.26 -43.40
C LYS A 521 -32.26 17.02 -44.84
N VAL A 522 -31.61 18.03 -45.46
CA VAL A 522 -31.02 17.90 -46.81
C VAL A 522 -29.86 16.86 -46.79
N LEU A 523 -29.03 16.87 -45.75
CA LEU A 523 -27.93 15.91 -45.61
C LEU A 523 -28.46 14.47 -45.50
N ILE A 524 -29.45 14.23 -44.59
CA ILE A 524 -30.07 12.91 -44.43
C ILE A 524 -30.67 12.43 -45.76
N GLN A 525 -31.36 13.28 -46.47
CA GLN A 525 -31.94 12.92 -47.75
C GLN A 525 -30.88 12.55 -48.79
N ALA A 526 -29.73 13.24 -48.78
CA ALA A 526 -28.59 12.90 -49.64
C ALA A 526 -27.95 11.57 -49.24
N CYS A 527 -27.82 11.29 -47.91
CA CYS A 527 -27.32 10.04 -47.37
C CYS A 527 -28.23 8.85 -47.72
N LEU A 528 -29.54 9.00 -47.55
CA LEU A 528 -30.53 7.97 -47.91
C LEU A 528 -30.53 7.64 -49.41
N ASN A 529 -30.38 8.65 -50.24
CA ASN A 529 -30.29 8.48 -51.69
C ASN A 529 -28.99 7.78 -52.11
N ARG A 530 -27.92 7.89 -51.31
CA ARG A 530 -26.61 7.29 -51.62
C ARG A 530 -26.18 6.26 -50.55
N ARG A 531 -27.14 5.51 -50.00
CA ARG A 531 -26.98 4.58 -48.86
C ARG A 531 -25.75 3.66 -48.94
N ARG A 532 -25.49 3.08 -50.16
CA ARG A 532 -24.30 2.20 -50.32
C ARG A 532 -22.98 2.95 -50.13
N ARG A 533 -22.85 4.20 -50.58
CA ARG A 533 -21.65 5.01 -50.40
C ARG A 533 -21.42 5.36 -48.93
N VAL A 534 -22.51 5.71 -48.24
CA VAL A 534 -22.44 6.01 -46.80
C VAL A 534 -22.01 4.79 -46.02
N ILE A 535 -22.58 3.60 -46.29
CA ILE A 535 -22.17 2.34 -45.62
C ILE A 535 -20.70 2.05 -45.90
N ILE A 536 -20.23 2.15 -47.14
CA ILE A 536 -18.82 1.92 -47.49
C ILE A 536 -17.89 2.89 -46.77
N ILE A 537 -18.24 4.19 -46.71
CA ILE A 537 -17.42 5.21 -46.02
C ILE A 537 -17.35 4.89 -44.52
N VAL A 538 -18.48 4.59 -43.87
CA VAL A 538 -18.54 4.27 -42.44
C VAL A 538 -17.75 3.00 -42.13
N THR A 539 -17.92 1.94 -42.97
CA THR A 539 -17.17 0.68 -42.80
C THR A 539 -15.66 0.89 -43.00
N LEU A 540 -15.27 1.69 -44.02
CA LEU A 540 -13.86 2.02 -44.25
C LEU A 540 -13.27 2.78 -43.06
N LEU A 541 -14.00 3.76 -42.53
CA LEU A 541 -13.59 4.57 -41.41
C LEU A 541 -13.45 3.69 -40.14
N MET A 542 -14.37 2.74 -39.94
CA MET A 542 -14.31 1.75 -38.87
C MET A 542 -13.07 0.85 -39.02
N VAL A 543 -12.79 0.35 -40.23
CA VAL A 543 -11.59 -0.49 -40.46
C VAL A 543 -10.30 0.31 -40.25
N VAL A 544 -10.24 1.56 -40.70
CA VAL A 544 -9.07 2.44 -40.44
C VAL A 544 -8.90 2.72 -38.95
N SER A 545 -10.00 2.96 -38.20
CA SER A 545 -9.96 3.15 -36.75
C SER A 545 -9.46 1.90 -36.03
N LEU A 546 -9.95 0.71 -36.42
CA LEU A 546 -9.48 -0.56 -35.86
C LEU A 546 -8.00 -0.81 -36.18
N ALA A 547 -7.54 -0.49 -37.37
CA ALA A 547 -6.14 -0.61 -37.78
C ALA A 547 -5.22 0.40 -37.05
N ALA A 548 -5.77 1.46 -36.49
CA ALA A 548 -5.03 2.45 -35.73
C ALA A 548 -4.86 2.06 -34.24
N ILE A 549 -5.61 1.07 -33.72
CA ILE A 549 -5.50 0.63 -32.31
C ILE A 549 -4.05 0.32 -31.88
N PRO A 550 -3.27 -0.46 -32.65
CA PRO A 550 -1.91 -0.79 -32.27
C PRO A 550 -0.94 0.41 -32.18
N LEU A 551 -1.32 1.55 -32.78
CA LEU A 551 -0.51 2.78 -32.77
C LEU A 551 -0.72 3.63 -31.51
N VAL A 552 -1.73 3.32 -30.69
CA VAL A 552 -2.09 4.14 -29.52
C VAL A 552 -1.29 3.73 -28.27
N GLY A 553 -0.78 2.49 -28.20
CA GLY A 553 -0.17 1.90 -27.02
C GLY A 553 -1.22 1.48 -25.98
N ALA A 554 -0.81 0.71 -24.99
CA ALA A 554 -1.65 0.22 -23.90
C ALA A 554 -0.89 0.29 -22.57
N GLU A 555 -1.56 0.82 -21.56
CA GLU A 555 -1.13 0.88 -20.17
C GLU A 555 -2.29 0.40 -19.28
N PHE A 556 -1.98 -0.21 -18.13
CA PHE A 556 -3.02 -0.69 -17.21
C PHE A 556 -3.72 0.48 -16.53
N MET A 557 -2.97 1.38 -15.93
CA MET A 557 -3.45 2.63 -15.34
C MET A 557 -2.49 3.78 -15.66
N PRO A 558 -2.97 4.96 -16.03
CA PRO A 558 -2.11 6.10 -16.26
C PRO A 558 -1.57 6.63 -14.92
N ALA A 559 -0.29 7.01 -14.90
CA ALA A 559 0.32 7.64 -13.74
C ALA A 559 -0.44 8.89 -13.29
N THR A 560 -0.71 8.99 -12.01
CA THR A 560 -1.42 10.13 -11.42
C THR A 560 -0.45 11.08 -10.73
N ASP A 561 -0.71 12.38 -10.82
CA ASP A 561 0.10 13.39 -10.16
C ASP A 561 -0.32 13.55 -8.69
N SER A 562 0.19 12.68 -7.81
CA SER A 562 -0.02 12.73 -6.36
C SER A 562 0.78 13.84 -5.67
N GLY A 563 1.87 14.30 -6.28
CA GLY A 563 2.82 15.21 -5.63
C GLY A 563 3.79 14.51 -4.67
N GLU A 564 3.91 13.19 -4.75
CA GLU A 564 4.72 12.36 -3.85
C GLU A 564 5.72 11.55 -4.66
N ILE A 565 6.97 11.54 -4.22
CA ILE A 565 8.07 10.82 -4.87
C ILE A 565 8.82 10.01 -3.82
N SER A 566 9.11 8.76 -4.14
CA SER A 566 10.00 7.90 -3.37
C SER A 566 11.37 7.85 -4.06
N VAL A 567 12.41 8.13 -3.30
CA VAL A 567 13.80 7.99 -3.76
C VAL A 567 14.45 6.89 -2.95
N SER A 568 14.74 5.76 -3.59
CA SER A 568 15.46 4.65 -3.00
C SER A 568 16.94 4.74 -3.37
N ILE A 569 17.80 4.58 -2.39
CA ILE A 569 19.25 4.65 -2.58
C ILE A 569 19.89 3.42 -1.96
N GLU A 570 20.71 2.76 -2.75
CA GLU A 570 21.54 1.65 -2.33
C GLU A 570 23.01 2.07 -2.51
N THR A 571 23.77 2.10 -1.40
CA THR A 571 25.22 2.28 -1.41
C THR A 571 25.92 0.94 -1.66
N ASP A 572 27.24 0.95 -1.77
CA ASP A 572 28.02 -0.28 -2.00
C ASP A 572 27.70 -1.32 -0.92
N LYS A 573 27.65 -2.60 -1.33
CA LYS A 573 27.38 -3.71 -0.41
C LYS A 573 28.44 -3.77 0.69
N GLY A 574 27.96 -3.84 1.93
CA GLY A 574 28.82 -3.84 3.12
C GLY A 574 29.17 -2.44 3.65
N SER A 575 28.59 -1.36 3.10
CA SER A 575 28.71 -0.02 3.68
C SER A 575 28.11 0.02 5.10
N THR A 576 28.77 0.76 6.00
CA THR A 576 28.23 1.01 7.35
C THR A 576 27.01 1.92 7.32
N LEU A 577 26.26 1.96 8.41
CA LEU A 577 25.12 2.86 8.53
C LEU A 577 25.56 4.33 8.47
N GLU A 578 26.69 4.66 9.07
CA GLU A 578 27.27 6.00 9.08
C GLU A 578 27.76 6.45 7.71
N ASP A 579 28.44 5.56 6.94
CA ASP A 579 28.89 5.88 5.57
C ASP A 579 27.67 6.11 4.66
N THR A 580 26.65 5.28 4.80
CA THR A 580 25.39 5.44 4.08
C THR A 580 24.73 6.76 4.44
N ASP A 581 24.68 7.11 5.73
CA ASP A 581 24.09 8.36 6.22
C ASP A 581 24.80 9.59 5.64
N GLU A 582 26.14 9.57 5.56
CA GLU A 582 26.91 10.67 4.98
C GLU A 582 26.55 10.93 3.50
N VAL A 583 26.39 9.85 2.73
CA VAL A 583 25.93 9.93 1.33
C VAL A 583 24.50 10.50 1.25
N ILE A 584 23.62 9.99 2.11
CA ILE A 584 22.22 10.41 2.11
C ILE A 584 22.05 11.88 2.50
N ARG A 585 22.86 12.43 3.40
CA ARG A 585 22.88 13.87 3.69
C ARG A 585 23.23 14.72 2.47
N GLN A 586 24.08 14.25 1.58
CA GLN A 586 24.36 14.94 0.32
C GLN A 586 23.16 14.90 -0.63
N VAL A 587 22.42 13.79 -0.65
CA VAL A 587 21.20 13.64 -1.43
C VAL A 587 20.09 14.56 -0.89
N GLU A 588 19.87 14.57 0.41
CA GLU A 588 18.89 15.47 1.05
C GLU A 588 19.13 16.94 0.67
N ASN A 589 20.40 17.38 0.71
CA ASN A 589 20.75 18.75 0.31
C ASN A 589 20.35 19.05 -1.15
N ARG A 590 20.61 18.12 -2.08
CA ARG A 590 20.25 18.31 -3.50
C ARG A 590 18.73 18.30 -3.71
N LEU A 591 18.01 17.47 -2.99
CA LEU A 591 16.55 17.39 -3.11
C LEU A 591 15.86 18.63 -2.55
N LEU A 592 16.34 19.16 -1.42
CA LEU A 592 15.79 20.37 -0.80
C LEU A 592 16.13 21.67 -1.58
N ASP A 593 17.16 21.63 -2.46
CA ASP A 593 17.46 22.74 -3.37
C ASP A 593 16.43 22.85 -4.53
N ILE A 594 15.57 21.83 -4.74
CA ILE A 594 14.53 21.84 -5.77
C ILE A 594 13.33 22.68 -5.28
N PRO A 595 12.94 23.74 -6.01
CA PRO A 595 11.93 24.69 -5.51
C PRO A 595 10.54 24.11 -5.22
N GLU A 596 10.20 23.02 -5.89
CA GLU A 596 8.90 22.34 -5.73
C GLU A 596 8.85 21.37 -4.55
N VAL A 597 10.00 21.09 -3.90
CA VAL A 597 10.07 20.19 -2.74
C VAL A 597 9.63 20.97 -1.49
N GLU A 598 8.63 20.46 -0.81
CA GLU A 598 8.10 21.00 0.45
C GLU A 598 8.72 20.32 1.66
N LEU A 599 8.83 18.98 1.60
CA LEU A 599 9.32 18.18 2.71
C LEU A 599 10.06 16.93 2.19
N VAL A 600 11.14 16.59 2.88
CA VAL A 600 11.89 15.34 2.68
C VAL A 600 11.91 14.58 4.01
N PHE A 601 11.31 13.39 4.02
CA PHE A 601 11.42 12.45 5.12
C PHE A 601 12.40 11.35 4.72
N THR A 602 13.42 11.14 5.51
CA THR A 602 14.52 10.24 5.24
C THR A 602 14.54 9.11 6.26
N SER A 603 14.69 7.88 5.78
CA SER A 603 14.98 6.69 6.57
C SER A 603 16.24 6.03 6.02
N VAL A 604 17.30 5.95 6.82
CA VAL A 604 18.58 5.31 6.49
C VAL A 604 18.74 4.05 7.32
N GLY A 605 19.17 2.95 6.74
CA GLY A 605 19.22 1.63 7.39
C GLY A 605 17.95 0.82 7.10
N SER A 606 17.60 -0.11 7.97
CA SER A 606 16.51 -1.05 7.77
C SER A 606 15.24 -0.41 7.16
N ALA A 607 14.99 -0.67 5.88
CA ALA A 607 13.75 -0.30 5.20
C ALA A 607 12.53 -1.13 5.66
N GLY A 608 12.69 -1.92 6.72
CA GLY A 608 11.78 -2.98 7.15
C GLY A 608 10.46 -2.53 7.77
N THR A 609 10.13 -1.24 7.80
CA THR A 609 8.86 -0.77 8.37
C THR A 609 7.69 -0.89 7.39
N MET A 610 7.94 -1.03 6.10
CA MET A 610 6.91 -1.46 5.14
C MET A 610 7.03 -2.97 4.94
N MET A 611 6.12 -3.71 5.50
CA MET A 611 5.97 -5.17 5.47
C MET A 611 5.92 -5.80 4.07
N MET A 612 6.01 -5.00 3.02
CA MET A 612 5.97 -5.40 1.60
C MET A 612 7.23 -5.06 0.81
N SER A 613 8.26 -4.47 1.42
CA SER A 613 9.53 -4.30 0.73
C SER A 613 10.25 -5.64 0.72
N SER A 614 10.18 -6.35 -0.40
CA SER A 614 10.89 -7.61 -0.68
C SER A 614 12.40 -7.47 -0.80
N GLY A 615 12.97 -6.35 -0.37
CA GLY A 615 14.40 -6.11 -0.30
C GLY A 615 14.91 -6.28 1.13
N SER A 616 15.96 -7.05 1.31
CA SER A 616 16.70 -7.13 2.56
C SER A 616 17.11 -5.73 3.02
N GLY A 617 16.40 -5.17 4.00
CA GLY A 617 16.80 -3.93 4.63
C GLY A 617 18.19 -4.11 5.25
N GLY A 618 19.19 -3.47 4.68
CA GLY A 618 20.57 -3.47 5.17
C GLY A 618 21.00 -2.07 5.55
N THR A 619 22.11 -1.96 6.26
CA THR A 619 22.76 -0.68 6.60
C THR A 619 23.10 0.18 5.37
N ASN A 620 23.18 -0.45 4.19
CA ASN A 620 23.53 0.16 2.91
C ASN A 620 22.30 0.65 2.10
N THR A 621 21.09 0.59 2.65
CA THR A 621 19.87 1.01 1.96
C THR A 621 19.21 2.20 2.64
N SER A 622 18.59 3.06 1.86
CA SER A 622 17.85 4.22 2.36
C SER A 622 16.65 4.52 1.48
N ILE A 623 15.57 4.98 2.09
CA ILE A 623 14.38 5.47 1.41
C ILE A 623 14.11 6.90 1.85
N LEU A 624 13.95 7.78 0.86
CA LEU A 624 13.55 9.16 1.07
C LEU A 624 12.15 9.35 0.47
N TYR A 625 11.24 9.78 1.30
CA TYR A 625 9.92 10.22 0.87
C TYR A 625 9.94 11.72 0.65
N VAL A 626 9.62 12.17 -0.55
CA VAL A 626 9.66 13.58 -0.96
C VAL A 626 8.25 14.05 -1.27
N LYS A 627 7.77 15.01 -0.49
CA LYS A 627 6.49 15.69 -0.72
C LYS A 627 6.73 16.97 -1.49
N LEU A 628 6.00 17.15 -2.59
CA LEU A 628 6.03 18.35 -3.41
C LEU A 628 4.93 19.34 -3.00
N CYS A 629 5.16 20.63 -3.26
CA CYS A 629 4.11 21.63 -3.17
C CYS A 629 2.84 21.21 -3.93
N PRO A 630 1.64 21.64 -3.50
CA PRO A 630 0.38 21.34 -4.19
C PRO A 630 0.42 21.66 -5.68
N LYS A 631 -0.26 20.85 -6.52
CA LYS A 631 -0.26 20.96 -7.98
C LYS A 631 -0.58 22.37 -8.52
N ASN A 632 -1.43 23.13 -7.81
CA ASN A 632 -1.81 24.51 -8.15
C ASN A 632 -0.72 25.56 -7.85
N GLU A 633 0.31 25.20 -7.07
CA GLU A 633 1.42 26.10 -6.69
C GLU A 633 2.71 25.82 -7.47
N ARG A 634 2.78 24.69 -8.20
CA ARG A 634 3.92 24.29 -9.01
C ARG A 634 3.65 24.39 -10.51
N GLN A 635 4.70 24.63 -11.28
CA GLN A 635 4.62 24.73 -12.75
C GLN A 635 4.92 23.41 -13.43
N ARG A 636 5.74 22.53 -12.79
CA ARG A 636 6.15 21.23 -13.31
C ARG A 636 5.29 20.11 -12.71
N GLY A 637 4.91 19.14 -13.54
CA GLY A 637 4.25 17.92 -13.09
C GLY A 637 5.23 17.02 -12.32
N VAL A 638 4.70 16.08 -11.52
CA VAL A 638 5.50 15.18 -10.67
C VAL A 638 6.55 14.40 -11.48
N GLU A 639 6.21 13.90 -12.65
CA GLU A 639 7.14 13.19 -13.55
C GLU A 639 8.33 14.05 -13.98
N MET A 640 8.11 15.34 -14.32
CA MET A 640 9.18 16.24 -14.69
C MET A 640 10.10 16.56 -13.51
N VAL A 641 9.55 16.64 -12.30
CA VAL A 641 10.35 16.85 -11.08
C VAL A 641 11.13 15.58 -10.75
N ALA A 642 10.52 14.41 -10.86
CA ALA A 642 11.19 13.12 -10.66
C ALA A 642 12.37 12.95 -11.65
N GLU A 643 12.18 13.33 -12.93
CA GLU A 643 13.26 13.26 -13.91
C GLU A 643 14.40 14.26 -13.62
N ASP A 644 14.08 15.46 -13.13
CA ASP A 644 15.07 16.42 -12.64
C ASP A 644 15.85 15.88 -11.43
N MET A 645 15.16 15.24 -10.49
CA MET A 645 15.80 14.54 -9.36
C MET A 645 16.76 13.45 -9.83
N ARG A 646 16.37 12.60 -10.79
CA ARG A 646 17.24 11.57 -11.37
C ARG A 646 18.51 12.19 -11.97
N GLN A 647 18.38 13.28 -12.71
CA GLN A 647 19.53 13.97 -13.32
C GLN A 647 20.44 14.60 -12.28
N GLN A 648 19.91 15.19 -11.23
CA GLN A 648 20.70 15.80 -10.15
C GLN A 648 21.40 14.76 -9.28
N LEU A 649 20.80 13.59 -9.12
CA LEU A 649 21.35 12.48 -8.34
C LEU A 649 22.24 11.56 -9.19
N ALA A 650 22.17 11.67 -10.52
CA ALA A 650 23.05 10.93 -11.41
C ALA A 650 24.53 11.28 -11.15
N GLY A 651 25.37 10.26 -11.06
CA GLY A 651 26.81 10.43 -10.87
C GLY A 651 27.29 10.51 -9.43
N LEU A 652 26.45 10.20 -8.44
CA LEU A 652 26.92 9.89 -7.10
C LEU A 652 27.72 8.59 -7.14
N ALA A 653 29.00 8.66 -6.79
CA ALA A 653 29.89 7.49 -6.84
C ALA A 653 29.48 6.44 -5.80
N GLY A 654 29.50 5.16 -6.18
CA GLY A 654 29.21 4.05 -5.27
C GLY A 654 27.73 3.97 -4.84
N THR A 655 26.81 4.55 -5.63
CA THR A 655 25.39 4.51 -5.29
C THR A 655 24.53 4.08 -6.49
N LYS A 656 23.48 3.30 -6.19
CA LYS A 656 22.36 3.08 -7.10
C LYS A 656 21.19 3.91 -6.61
N VAL A 657 20.61 4.71 -7.50
CA VAL A 657 19.48 5.61 -7.18
C VAL A 657 18.30 5.22 -8.04
N ALA A 658 17.18 4.94 -7.41
CA ALA A 658 15.90 4.74 -8.08
C ALA A 658 14.93 5.84 -7.61
N VAL A 659 14.25 6.50 -8.55
CA VAL A 659 13.29 7.58 -8.27
C VAL A 659 11.94 7.16 -8.84
N SER A 660 10.99 6.89 -7.98
CA SER A 660 9.64 6.42 -8.34
C SER A 660 8.59 7.43 -7.91
N VAL A 661 7.65 7.74 -8.80
CA VAL A 661 6.47 8.53 -8.43
C VAL A 661 5.53 7.63 -7.66
N MET A 662 5.12 8.05 -6.47
CA MET A 662 4.11 7.32 -5.68
C MET A 662 2.72 7.70 -6.18
N ASP A 663 1.95 6.73 -6.59
CA ASP A 663 0.57 6.90 -7.00
C ASP A 663 -0.35 5.88 -6.33
N ALA A 664 -1.67 5.98 -6.59
CA ALA A 664 -2.64 5.05 -6.03
C ALA A 664 -2.44 3.61 -6.52
N THR A 665 -1.70 3.40 -7.62
CA THR A 665 -1.45 2.07 -8.20
C THR A 665 -0.26 1.37 -7.57
N SER A 666 0.71 2.11 -7.04
CA SER A 666 1.85 1.55 -6.31
C SER A 666 1.43 0.78 -5.05
N SER A 667 0.20 1.01 -4.58
CA SER A 667 -0.42 0.25 -3.48
C SER A 667 -0.79 -1.20 -3.85
N PHE A 668 -0.81 -1.56 -5.14
CA PHE A 668 -1.19 -2.90 -5.61
C PHE A 668 -0.02 -3.90 -5.71
N GLY A 669 1.17 -3.53 -5.25
CA GLY A 669 2.29 -4.46 -5.03
C GLY A 669 3.29 -4.61 -6.17
N SER A 670 3.04 -4.10 -7.36
CA SER A 670 4.07 -4.09 -8.42
C SER A 670 4.84 -2.78 -8.40
N THR A 671 6.14 -2.84 -8.10
CA THR A 671 7.01 -1.66 -8.07
C THR A 671 7.63 -1.36 -9.44
N SER A 672 7.65 -2.32 -10.36
CA SER A 672 8.26 -2.15 -11.69
C SER A 672 7.32 -2.63 -12.79
N PRO A 673 7.09 -1.83 -13.84
CA PRO A 673 6.20 -2.22 -14.94
C PRO A 673 6.75 -3.37 -15.78
N VAL A 674 8.08 -3.46 -15.92
CA VAL A 674 8.75 -4.55 -16.65
C VAL A 674 9.34 -5.53 -15.65
N VAL A 675 8.86 -6.78 -15.67
CA VAL A 675 9.38 -7.89 -14.87
C VAL A 675 9.61 -9.08 -15.79
N VAL A 676 10.87 -9.52 -15.88
CA VAL A 676 11.26 -10.74 -16.59
C VAL A 676 11.77 -11.73 -15.57
N GLN A 677 11.19 -12.91 -15.56
CA GLN A 677 11.46 -13.95 -14.58
C GLN A 677 12.21 -15.10 -15.25
N VAL A 678 13.28 -15.56 -14.60
CA VAL A 678 14.10 -16.70 -15.05
C VAL A 678 14.02 -17.77 -13.97
N SER A 679 13.50 -18.95 -14.30
CA SER A 679 13.35 -20.07 -13.36
C SER A 679 14.37 -21.16 -13.65
N GLY A 680 14.90 -21.84 -12.60
CA GLY A 680 15.84 -22.93 -12.72
C GLY A 680 16.48 -23.32 -11.38
N ASP A 681 17.16 -24.48 -11.31
CA ASP A 681 17.61 -25.04 -10.03
C ASP A 681 18.95 -24.47 -9.54
N ASP A 682 19.90 -24.20 -10.45
CA ASP A 682 21.26 -23.80 -10.10
C ASP A 682 21.42 -22.28 -10.08
N LEU A 683 21.85 -21.74 -8.92
CA LEU A 683 22.01 -20.30 -8.70
C LEU A 683 23.07 -19.66 -9.59
N ASP A 684 24.15 -20.36 -9.91
CA ASP A 684 25.22 -19.78 -10.73
C ASP A 684 24.79 -19.67 -12.19
N VAL A 685 24.06 -20.66 -12.70
CA VAL A 685 23.47 -20.63 -14.05
C VAL A 685 22.34 -19.60 -14.12
N LEU A 686 21.50 -19.48 -13.08
CA LEU A 686 20.49 -18.42 -12.99
C LEU A 686 21.12 -17.02 -13.02
N ARG A 687 22.25 -16.83 -12.33
CA ARG A 687 23.00 -15.57 -12.33
C ARG A 687 23.49 -15.24 -13.75
N GLU A 688 24.06 -16.20 -14.48
CA GLU A 688 24.54 -16.00 -15.83
C GLU A 688 23.39 -15.60 -16.78
N ILE A 689 22.27 -16.35 -16.77
CA ILE A 689 21.10 -16.07 -17.61
C ILE A 689 20.46 -14.74 -17.23
N SER A 690 20.28 -14.45 -15.92
CA SER A 690 19.68 -13.19 -15.47
C SER A 690 20.51 -11.97 -15.83
N THR A 691 21.85 -12.12 -15.85
CA THR A 691 22.75 -11.05 -16.30
C THR A 691 22.58 -10.78 -17.81
N GLU A 692 22.49 -11.84 -18.62
CA GLU A 692 22.27 -11.71 -20.08
C GLU A 692 20.88 -11.09 -20.35
N VAL A 693 19.84 -11.50 -19.61
CA VAL A 693 18.50 -10.90 -19.69
C VAL A 693 18.55 -9.42 -19.28
N ALA A 694 19.25 -9.07 -18.19
CA ALA A 694 19.40 -7.69 -17.76
C ALA A 694 20.10 -6.82 -18.81
N ASP A 695 21.08 -7.36 -19.53
CA ASP A 695 21.75 -6.65 -20.63
C ASP A 695 20.82 -6.46 -21.83
N ILE A 696 19.98 -7.44 -22.16
CA ILE A 696 18.93 -7.32 -23.18
C ILE A 696 17.94 -6.22 -22.79
N VAL A 697 17.41 -6.27 -21.58
CA VAL A 697 16.47 -5.27 -21.08
C VAL A 697 17.10 -3.88 -21.10
N ARG A 698 18.37 -3.74 -20.64
CA ARG A 698 19.10 -2.46 -20.62
C ARG A 698 19.36 -1.90 -22.02
N SER A 699 19.57 -2.77 -23.00
CA SER A 699 19.78 -2.36 -24.39
C SER A 699 18.50 -2.04 -25.15
N THR A 700 17.33 -2.41 -24.61
CA THR A 700 16.04 -2.14 -25.24
C THR A 700 15.67 -0.66 -25.09
N PRO A 701 15.38 0.07 -26.19
CA PRO A 701 15.01 1.47 -26.09
C PRO A 701 13.70 1.65 -25.30
N GLY A 702 13.69 2.53 -24.33
CA GLY A 702 12.53 2.82 -23.50
C GLY A 702 12.53 2.15 -22.13
N THR A 703 13.59 1.43 -21.77
CA THR A 703 13.83 0.92 -20.42
C THR A 703 14.81 1.80 -19.65
N ARG A 704 14.69 1.84 -18.35
CA ARG A 704 15.59 2.51 -17.41
C ARG A 704 15.63 1.76 -16.08
N GLU A 705 16.61 2.07 -15.22
CA GLU A 705 16.73 1.54 -13.86
C GLU A 705 16.65 -0.01 -13.83
N VAL A 706 17.35 -0.67 -14.75
CA VAL A 706 17.34 -2.14 -14.86
C VAL A 706 18.08 -2.76 -13.68
N THR A 707 17.39 -3.59 -12.91
CA THR A 707 17.92 -4.32 -11.75
C THR A 707 17.67 -5.82 -11.87
N SER A 708 18.53 -6.62 -11.26
CA SER A 708 18.34 -8.07 -11.13
C SER A 708 18.27 -8.44 -9.66
N SER A 709 17.42 -9.40 -9.31
CA SER A 709 17.28 -9.93 -7.94
C SER A 709 18.51 -10.74 -7.50
N ILE A 710 19.23 -11.33 -8.44
CA ILE A 710 20.50 -11.99 -8.17
C ILE A 710 21.61 -10.96 -8.39
N THR A 711 21.97 -10.26 -7.32
CA THR A 711 23.13 -9.35 -7.29
C THR A 711 24.26 -9.99 -6.51
N ASP A 712 25.49 -9.45 -6.69
CA ASP A 712 26.64 -9.81 -5.84
C ASP A 712 26.25 -9.68 -4.37
N GLY A 713 26.51 -10.71 -3.61
CA GLY A 713 26.14 -10.79 -2.22
C GLY A 713 26.93 -9.87 -1.31
N ASN A 714 26.43 -9.71 -0.08
CA ASN A 714 27.20 -9.02 0.95
C ASN A 714 28.49 -9.77 1.22
N PRO A 715 29.61 -9.07 1.42
CA PRO A 715 30.84 -9.74 1.88
C PRO A 715 30.61 -10.36 3.25
N GLU A 716 30.82 -11.66 3.36
CA GLU A 716 30.67 -12.41 4.59
C GLU A 716 31.96 -13.10 5.01
N MET A 717 32.20 -13.15 6.31
CA MET A 717 33.31 -13.90 6.88
C MET A 717 32.81 -15.28 7.31
N GLN A 718 33.10 -16.30 6.52
CA GLN A 718 32.76 -17.68 6.86
C GLN A 718 33.77 -18.27 7.84
N ILE A 719 33.29 -18.76 8.98
CA ILE A 719 34.10 -19.37 10.01
C ILE A 719 33.84 -20.88 10.00
N ARG A 720 34.85 -21.66 9.55
CA ARG A 720 34.77 -23.13 9.55
C ARG A 720 35.49 -23.69 10.76
N ILE A 721 34.73 -24.26 11.70
CA ILE A 721 35.25 -24.86 12.92
C ILE A 721 35.78 -26.26 12.65
N ASP A 722 37.07 -26.51 12.97
CA ASP A 722 37.66 -27.85 12.91
C ASP A 722 37.15 -28.66 14.12
N ARG A 723 36.23 -29.57 13.84
CA ARG A 723 35.59 -30.41 14.89
C ARG A 723 36.60 -31.22 15.70
N ALA A 724 37.66 -31.70 15.06
CA ALA A 724 38.68 -32.53 15.74
C ALA A 724 39.55 -31.69 16.67
N ARG A 725 39.96 -30.51 16.26
CA ARG A 725 40.71 -29.57 17.08
C ARG A 725 39.87 -29.03 18.24
N ALA A 726 38.60 -28.64 17.96
CA ALA A 726 37.71 -28.19 19.02
C ALA A 726 37.44 -29.26 20.07
N ALA A 727 37.22 -30.52 19.66
CA ALA A 727 37.00 -31.64 20.55
C ALA A 727 38.21 -31.97 21.41
N ALA A 728 39.44 -31.73 20.91
CA ALA A 728 40.67 -31.90 21.68
C ALA A 728 40.74 -30.98 22.92
N TYR A 729 40.06 -29.82 22.84
CA TYR A 729 39.91 -28.87 23.97
C TYR A 729 38.61 -29.08 24.74
N GLY A 730 37.79 -30.07 24.39
CA GLY A 730 36.48 -30.33 25.02
C GLY A 730 35.39 -29.34 24.59
N LEU A 731 35.57 -28.62 23.47
CA LEU A 731 34.63 -27.69 22.90
C LEU A 731 33.77 -28.34 21.80
N THR A 732 32.50 -28.06 21.79
CA THR A 732 31.60 -28.41 20.69
C THR A 732 31.49 -27.25 19.71
N PRO A 733 31.20 -27.49 18.41
CA PRO A 733 30.99 -26.41 17.44
C PRO A 733 29.92 -25.42 17.88
N MET A 734 28.82 -25.88 18.49
CA MET A 734 27.73 -25.02 19.00
C MET A 734 28.24 -24.08 20.11
N GLN A 735 29.05 -24.57 21.06
CA GLN A 735 29.64 -23.71 22.12
C GLN A 735 30.56 -22.65 21.52
N VAL A 736 31.37 -23.02 20.51
CA VAL A 736 32.24 -22.07 19.83
C VAL A 736 31.40 -21.01 19.10
N ALA A 737 30.38 -21.42 18.36
CA ALA A 737 29.49 -20.50 17.65
C ALA A 737 28.72 -19.56 18.60
N SER A 738 28.21 -20.08 19.73
CA SER A 738 27.52 -19.29 20.74
C SER A 738 28.44 -18.24 21.40
N GLU A 739 29.71 -18.59 21.68
CA GLU A 739 30.67 -17.63 22.23
C GLU A 739 31.07 -16.57 21.18
N ILE A 740 31.19 -16.95 19.89
CA ILE A 740 31.43 -15.98 18.81
C ILE A 740 30.25 -14.98 18.73
N LYS A 741 29.01 -15.50 18.72
CA LYS A 741 27.80 -14.67 18.70
C LYS A 741 27.77 -13.72 19.89
N SER A 742 27.99 -14.23 21.09
CA SER A 742 28.01 -13.41 22.31
C SER A 742 29.11 -12.36 22.29
N ALA A 743 30.26 -12.68 21.69
CA ALA A 743 31.38 -11.76 21.57
C ALA A 743 31.15 -10.65 20.59
N MET A 744 30.45 -10.95 19.46
CA MET A 744 30.18 -9.97 18.40
C MET A 744 28.95 -9.09 18.69
N ASP A 745 27.81 -9.71 19.01
CA ASP A 745 26.55 -8.98 19.22
C ASP A 745 26.31 -8.58 20.66
N GLY A 746 27.05 -9.20 21.63
CA GLY A 746 26.67 -9.17 23.02
C GLY A 746 25.45 -10.04 23.32
N THR A 747 24.95 -9.97 24.52
CA THR A 747 23.78 -10.74 24.99
C THR A 747 22.92 -9.87 25.90
N VAL A 748 21.63 -9.75 25.65
CA VAL A 748 20.67 -9.18 26.58
C VAL A 748 20.49 -10.19 27.70
N ALA A 749 21.07 -9.88 28.87
CA ALA A 749 21.09 -10.79 30.01
C ALA A 749 19.77 -10.76 30.80
N THR A 750 19.21 -9.57 30.99
CA THR A 750 17.99 -9.37 31.77
C THR A 750 17.38 -8.00 31.42
N ARG A 751 16.22 -7.66 32.00
CA ARG A 751 15.59 -6.37 31.88
C ARG A 751 15.50 -5.65 33.19
N TYR A 752 15.89 -4.40 33.21
CA TYR A 752 15.85 -3.51 34.36
C TYR A 752 14.56 -2.68 34.32
N LYS A 753 13.81 -2.62 35.42
CA LYS A 753 12.55 -1.88 35.49
C LYS A 753 12.76 -0.50 36.09
N VAL A 754 12.41 0.53 35.30
CA VAL A 754 12.43 1.94 35.73
C VAL A 754 11.11 2.57 35.34
N ASP A 755 10.42 3.23 36.27
CA ASP A 755 9.18 3.97 36.07
C ASP A 755 8.07 3.19 35.35
N GLY A 756 8.11 1.85 35.42
CA GLY A 756 7.14 0.95 34.78
C GLY A 756 7.59 0.41 33.42
N GLN A 757 8.72 0.88 32.90
CA GLN A 757 9.33 0.40 31.67
C GLN A 757 10.39 -0.68 31.94
N GLU A 758 10.56 -1.57 30.96
CA GLU A 758 11.61 -2.59 30.94
C GLU A 758 12.74 -2.12 30.00
N VAL A 759 13.88 -1.82 30.57
CA VAL A 759 15.11 -1.42 29.86
C VAL A 759 16.04 -2.64 29.75
N ASP A 760 16.46 -2.97 28.54
CA ASP A 760 17.36 -4.10 28.30
C ASP A 760 18.73 -3.87 28.97
N VAL A 761 19.25 -4.90 29.65
CA VAL A 761 20.61 -4.96 30.21
C VAL A 761 21.46 -5.82 29.29
N LYS A 762 22.23 -5.16 28.40
CA LYS A 762 23.09 -5.83 27.40
C LYS A 762 24.50 -6.00 27.94
N VAL A 763 24.98 -7.24 27.94
CA VAL A 763 26.38 -7.59 28.29
C VAL A 763 27.17 -7.76 26.99
N SER A 764 28.24 -6.98 26.85
CA SER A 764 29.12 -7.02 25.67
C SER A 764 30.56 -6.83 26.11
N TYR A 765 31.49 -7.09 25.24
CA TYR A 765 32.88 -6.65 25.43
C TYR A 765 33.00 -5.14 25.22
N THR A 766 34.02 -4.51 25.79
CA THR A 766 34.35 -3.09 25.54
C THR A 766 34.60 -2.85 24.05
N SER A 767 34.00 -1.79 23.46
CA SER A 767 33.98 -1.53 22.03
C SER A 767 35.33 -1.16 21.40
N GLU A 768 36.37 -0.91 22.17
CA GLU A 768 37.70 -0.59 21.64
C GLU A 768 38.33 -1.79 20.94
N GLY A 769 38.28 -1.81 19.59
CA GLY A 769 38.92 -2.81 18.71
C GLY A 769 38.04 -3.91 18.14
N HIS A 770 36.70 -3.88 18.34
CA HIS A 770 35.78 -4.90 17.83
C HIS A 770 35.50 -4.84 16.31
N SER A 771 35.84 -3.74 15.67
CA SER A 771 35.59 -3.51 14.22
C SER A 771 36.62 -4.16 13.31
N ASP A 772 37.62 -4.89 13.84
CA ASP A 772 38.72 -5.42 13.05
C ASP A 772 38.61 -6.95 12.92
N VAL A 773 38.83 -7.48 11.72
CA VAL A 773 38.93 -8.92 11.44
C VAL A 773 39.96 -9.59 12.33
N ASP A 774 41.04 -8.86 12.69
CA ASP A 774 42.10 -9.32 13.61
C ASP A 774 41.57 -9.60 15.04
N TYR A 775 40.53 -8.90 15.49
CA TYR A 775 39.89 -9.19 16.77
C TYR A 775 39.21 -10.56 16.73
N LEU A 776 38.49 -10.87 15.68
CA LEU A 776 37.78 -12.17 15.53
C LEU A 776 38.77 -13.35 15.51
N THR A 777 39.87 -13.21 14.78
CA THR A 777 40.90 -14.27 14.69
C THR A 777 41.62 -14.51 16.02
N ASN A 778 41.74 -13.47 16.85
CA ASN A 778 42.36 -13.52 18.16
C ASN A 778 41.39 -13.75 19.32
N LEU A 779 40.08 -13.87 19.03
CA LEU A 779 39.07 -14.15 20.07
C LEU A 779 39.45 -15.39 20.87
N THR A 780 39.39 -15.26 22.18
CA THR A 780 39.71 -16.36 23.11
C THR A 780 38.42 -17.00 23.64
N ILE A 781 38.39 -18.31 23.57
CA ILE A 781 37.29 -19.13 24.06
C ILE A 781 37.76 -19.95 25.24
N LEU A 782 37.03 -19.90 26.36
CA LEU A 782 37.36 -20.71 27.56
C LEU A 782 36.82 -22.12 27.40
N SER A 783 37.71 -23.10 27.37
CA SER A 783 37.37 -24.51 27.37
C SER A 783 36.69 -24.93 28.68
N PRO A 784 35.77 -25.90 28.71
CA PRO A 784 35.25 -26.49 29.94
C PRO A 784 36.35 -27.11 30.84
N GLN A 785 37.52 -27.38 30.26
CA GLN A 785 38.70 -27.91 30.97
C GLN A 785 39.57 -26.78 31.56
N GLY A 786 39.19 -25.51 31.43
CA GLY A 786 39.93 -24.36 31.92
C GLY A 786 41.05 -23.86 30.99
N ALA A 787 41.18 -24.38 29.80
CA ALA A 787 42.18 -23.90 28.82
C ALA A 787 41.62 -22.73 27.99
N VAL A 788 42.43 -21.70 27.84
CA VAL A 788 42.11 -20.56 26.94
C VAL A 788 42.58 -20.90 25.53
N VAL A 789 41.66 -20.95 24.57
CA VAL A 789 41.93 -21.36 23.20
C VAL A 789 41.60 -20.19 22.27
N LYS A 790 42.54 -19.79 21.41
CA LYS A 790 42.26 -18.78 20.37
C LYS A 790 41.45 -19.41 19.27
N LEU A 791 40.46 -18.66 18.72
CA LEU A 791 39.59 -19.12 17.64
C LEU A 791 40.41 -19.54 16.41
N SER A 792 41.49 -18.82 16.10
CA SER A 792 42.42 -19.18 14.99
C SER A 792 43.10 -20.54 15.15
N GLN A 793 43.10 -21.16 16.32
CA GLN A 793 43.66 -22.49 16.54
C GLN A 793 42.67 -23.61 16.18
N ILE A 794 41.38 -23.32 16.24
CA ILE A 794 40.31 -24.32 16.06
C ILE A 794 39.37 -24.00 14.87
N ALA A 795 39.56 -22.87 14.18
CA ALA A 795 38.76 -22.47 13.03
C ALA A 795 39.63 -21.89 11.91
N THR A 796 39.11 -21.94 10.71
CA THR A 796 39.62 -21.24 9.51
C THR A 796 38.64 -20.16 9.08
N PHE A 797 39.18 -19.07 8.52
CA PHE A 797 38.40 -17.89 8.12
C PHE A 797 38.51 -17.73 6.60
N GLU A 798 37.42 -17.64 5.93
CA GLU A 798 37.34 -17.44 4.49
C GLU A 798 36.42 -16.25 4.21
N LEU A 799 36.86 -15.31 3.37
CA LEU A 799 35.99 -14.26 2.84
C LEU A 799 35.20 -14.85 1.66
N ALA A 800 33.90 -14.85 1.79
CA ALA A 800 32.99 -15.32 0.75
C ALA A 800 32.00 -14.22 0.38
N GLN A 801 31.32 -14.39 -0.75
CA GLN A 801 30.17 -13.61 -1.14
C GLN A 801 28.98 -14.56 -1.17
N GLY A 802 28.08 -14.43 -0.23
CA GLY A 802 26.83 -15.17 -0.23
C GLY A 802 25.75 -14.50 -1.08
N PRO A 803 24.71 -15.18 -1.55
CA PRO A 803 23.56 -14.52 -2.16
C PRO A 803 22.90 -13.58 -1.14
N VAL A 804 22.37 -12.46 -1.61
CA VAL A 804 21.61 -11.53 -0.73
C VAL A 804 20.32 -12.18 -0.26
N GLN A 805 19.62 -12.81 -1.20
CA GLN A 805 18.37 -13.54 -0.98
C GLN A 805 18.19 -14.61 -2.08
N ILE A 806 17.43 -15.62 -1.77
CA ILE A 806 16.99 -16.66 -2.71
C ILE A 806 15.48 -16.54 -2.85
N ILE A 807 15.02 -16.31 -4.08
CA ILE A 807 13.60 -16.27 -4.41
C ILE A 807 13.22 -17.59 -5.05
N ARG A 808 12.07 -18.16 -4.66
CA ARG A 808 11.52 -19.36 -5.28
C ARG A 808 10.05 -19.10 -5.61
N GLU A 809 9.57 -19.79 -6.64
CA GLU A 809 8.17 -19.83 -7.01
C GLU A 809 7.80 -21.26 -7.36
N ASP A 810 6.72 -21.76 -6.77
CA ASP A 810 6.27 -23.14 -6.90
C ASP A 810 7.40 -24.16 -6.68
N GLN A 811 8.21 -23.92 -5.63
CA GLN A 811 9.35 -24.75 -5.22
C GLN A 811 10.57 -24.73 -6.17
N VAL A 812 10.57 -23.87 -7.21
CA VAL A 812 11.70 -23.69 -8.13
C VAL A 812 12.37 -22.34 -7.88
N ARG A 813 13.70 -22.30 -7.85
CA ARG A 813 14.45 -21.06 -7.71
C ARG A 813 14.21 -20.14 -8.91
N LYS A 814 14.14 -18.83 -8.66
CA LYS A 814 13.75 -17.81 -9.62
C LYS A 814 14.65 -16.59 -9.49
N ALA A 815 15.04 -16.04 -10.63
CA ALA A 815 15.67 -14.73 -10.74
C ALA A 815 14.70 -13.75 -11.41
N GLU A 816 14.62 -12.53 -10.90
CA GLU A 816 13.80 -11.47 -11.49
C GLU A 816 14.67 -10.36 -12.02
N VAL A 817 14.41 -9.93 -13.24
CA VAL A 817 14.99 -8.73 -13.86
C VAL A 817 13.87 -7.71 -14.01
N THR A 818 14.01 -6.58 -13.33
CA THR A 818 13.02 -5.52 -13.31
C THR A 818 13.53 -4.27 -14.00
N ALA A 819 12.63 -3.48 -14.61
CA ALA A 819 12.97 -2.20 -15.21
C ALA A 819 11.77 -1.25 -15.23
N ASP A 820 12.06 0.06 -15.19
CA ASP A 820 11.11 1.13 -15.40
C ASP A 820 11.01 1.53 -16.86
N LEU A 821 9.92 2.20 -17.23
CA LEU A 821 9.67 2.71 -18.58
C LEU A 821 10.10 4.17 -18.73
N LEU A 822 10.57 4.52 -19.93
CA LEU A 822 10.93 5.87 -20.31
C LEU A 822 10.33 6.23 -21.68
N ASN A 823 9.29 7.07 -21.67
CA ASN A 823 8.63 7.61 -22.86
C ASN A 823 8.12 6.56 -23.89
N ARG A 824 7.89 5.32 -23.46
CA ARG A 824 7.32 4.26 -24.30
C ARG A 824 6.30 3.46 -23.49
N ASP A 825 5.29 2.92 -24.15
CA ASP A 825 4.29 2.05 -23.55
C ASP A 825 4.84 0.65 -23.24
N LEU A 826 4.31 0.03 -22.21
CA LEU A 826 4.72 -1.28 -21.71
C LEU A 826 4.68 -2.36 -22.79
N ASN A 827 3.57 -2.46 -23.53
CA ASN A 827 3.36 -3.50 -24.54
C ASN A 827 4.41 -3.46 -25.68
N SER A 828 4.79 -2.26 -26.14
CA SER A 828 5.82 -2.10 -27.17
C SER A 828 7.20 -2.50 -26.67
N VAL A 829 7.54 -2.15 -25.41
CA VAL A 829 8.83 -2.51 -24.78
C VAL A 829 8.89 -4.03 -24.56
N MET A 830 7.82 -4.63 -24.01
CA MET A 830 7.74 -6.07 -23.78
C MET A 830 7.85 -6.88 -25.09
N THR A 831 7.26 -6.39 -26.18
CA THR A 831 7.36 -7.03 -27.49
C THR A 831 8.81 -7.05 -28.00
N ASP A 832 9.55 -5.95 -27.83
CA ASP A 832 10.97 -5.87 -28.24
C ASP A 832 11.85 -6.77 -27.37
N ILE A 833 11.59 -6.82 -26.06
CA ILE A 833 12.30 -7.71 -25.11
C ILE A 833 12.02 -9.18 -25.46
N GLN A 834 10.77 -9.56 -25.70
CA GLN A 834 10.38 -10.93 -26.09
C GLN A 834 11.10 -11.34 -27.37
N ALA A 835 11.10 -10.50 -28.41
CA ALA A 835 11.76 -10.79 -29.67
C ALA A 835 13.28 -10.99 -29.53
N SER A 836 13.89 -10.38 -28.52
CA SER A 836 15.32 -10.55 -28.20
C SER A 836 15.56 -11.83 -27.40
N ILE A 837 14.72 -12.12 -26.42
CA ILE A 837 14.77 -13.32 -25.58
C ILE A 837 14.53 -14.59 -26.41
N ASP A 838 13.63 -14.56 -27.40
CA ASP A 838 13.37 -15.69 -28.30
C ASP A 838 14.60 -16.14 -29.12
N GLN A 839 15.66 -15.31 -29.19
CA GLN A 839 16.91 -15.62 -29.85
C GLN A 839 17.96 -16.21 -28.91
N MET A 840 17.70 -16.21 -27.58
CA MET A 840 18.60 -16.82 -26.60
C MET A 840 18.55 -18.34 -26.66
N ASN A 841 19.68 -18.99 -26.41
CA ASN A 841 19.79 -20.43 -26.24
C ASN A 841 19.74 -20.78 -24.77
N LEU A 842 18.56 -21.17 -24.28
CA LEU A 842 18.40 -21.57 -22.88
C LEU A 842 18.89 -23.02 -22.64
N PRO A 843 19.62 -23.27 -21.53
CA PRO A 843 19.92 -24.61 -21.09
C PRO A 843 18.64 -25.40 -20.77
N ALA A 844 18.70 -26.73 -20.87
CA ALA A 844 17.54 -27.56 -20.49
C ALA A 844 17.21 -27.42 -19.00
N GLY A 845 15.93 -27.23 -18.68
CA GLY A 845 15.45 -27.02 -17.31
C GLY A 845 15.37 -25.55 -16.85
N TYR A 846 15.65 -24.61 -17.75
CA TYR A 846 15.48 -23.16 -17.49
C TYR A 846 14.38 -22.60 -18.38
N GLU A 847 13.58 -21.71 -17.81
CA GLU A 847 12.45 -21.07 -18.48
C GLU A 847 12.49 -19.56 -18.21
N ILE A 848 12.08 -18.77 -19.21
CA ILE A 848 11.91 -17.31 -19.06
C ILE A 848 10.42 -17.01 -19.23
N THR A 849 9.84 -16.36 -18.23
CA THR A 849 8.44 -15.90 -18.21
C THR A 849 8.39 -14.40 -17.97
N PHE A 850 7.25 -13.81 -18.27
CA PHE A 850 7.00 -12.38 -18.04
C PHE A 850 5.93 -12.25 -16.97
N GLY A 851 6.25 -11.52 -15.91
CA GLY A 851 5.36 -11.28 -14.78
C GLY A 851 5.04 -9.80 -14.57
N GLY A 852 4.54 -9.48 -13.39
CA GLY A 852 4.24 -8.13 -12.96
C GLY A 852 3.05 -7.50 -13.69
N GLU A 853 3.09 -6.18 -13.87
CA GLU A 853 1.98 -5.41 -14.46
C GLU A 853 1.58 -5.91 -15.86
N ASN A 854 2.52 -6.47 -16.63
CA ASN A 854 2.21 -7.03 -17.95
C ASN A 854 1.31 -8.26 -17.87
N GLU A 855 1.54 -9.17 -16.94
CA GLU A 855 0.73 -10.38 -16.75
C GLU A 855 -0.68 -9.99 -16.30
N GLU A 856 -0.79 -9.15 -15.27
CA GLU A 856 -2.07 -8.63 -14.76
C GLU A 856 -2.86 -7.88 -15.83
N MET A 857 -2.17 -7.10 -16.68
CA MET A 857 -2.77 -6.39 -17.80
C MET A 857 -3.35 -7.38 -18.85
N MET A 858 -2.61 -8.41 -19.20
CA MET A 858 -3.05 -9.41 -20.18
C MET A 858 -4.25 -10.21 -19.67
N GLU A 859 -4.22 -10.65 -18.41
CA GLU A 859 -5.36 -11.34 -17.77
C GLU A 859 -6.60 -10.44 -17.69
N SER A 860 -6.40 -9.18 -17.26
CA SER A 860 -7.47 -8.19 -17.19
C SER A 860 -8.09 -7.92 -18.57
N PHE A 861 -7.27 -7.78 -19.62
CA PHE A 861 -7.78 -7.58 -20.99
C PHE A 861 -8.49 -8.81 -21.52
N ALA A 862 -8.02 -10.02 -21.23
CA ALA A 862 -8.72 -11.26 -21.59
C ALA A 862 -10.10 -11.33 -20.93
N SER A 863 -10.18 -11.07 -19.64
CA SER A 863 -11.43 -11.05 -18.87
C SER A 863 -12.39 -9.97 -19.34
N LEU A 864 -11.89 -8.75 -19.63
CA LEU A 864 -12.68 -7.65 -20.18
C LEU A 864 -13.18 -7.95 -21.61
N ALA A 865 -12.40 -8.66 -22.43
CA ALA A 865 -12.82 -9.08 -23.77
C ALA A 865 -13.99 -10.06 -23.69
N VAL A 866 -13.97 -11.01 -22.76
CA VAL A 866 -15.10 -11.93 -22.49
C VAL A 866 -16.32 -11.14 -22.02
N ALA A 867 -16.16 -10.19 -21.09
CA ALA A 867 -17.24 -9.33 -20.62
C ALA A 867 -17.85 -8.49 -21.77
N LEU A 868 -17.00 -7.97 -22.67
CA LEU A 868 -17.45 -7.22 -23.86
C LEU A 868 -18.26 -8.10 -24.81
N LEU A 869 -17.79 -9.32 -25.08
CA LEU A 869 -18.55 -10.28 -25.92
C LEU A 869 -19.90 -10.60 -25.29
N LEU A 870 -19.95 -10.82 -23.98
CA LEU A 870 -21.19 -11.05 -23.27
C LEU A 870 -22.15 -9.84 -23.35
N ALA A 871 -21.61 -8.63 -23.19
CA ALA A 871 -22.39 -7.39 -23.33
C ALA A 871 -22.95 -7.18 -24.74
N ILE A 872 -22.23 -7.63 -25.79
CA ILE A 872 -22.72 -7.58 -27.18
C ILE A 872 -23.84 -8.60 -27.42
N ILE A 873 -23.79 -9.77 -26.77
CA ILE A 873 -24.82 -10.83 -26.89
C ILE A 873 -26.09 -10.44 -26.11
N LEU A 874 -25.97 -9.82 -24.94
CA LEU A 874 -27.11 -9.34 -24.17
C LEU A 874 -27.81 -8.13 -24.83
#